data_3e2831006ab743ad8ad47b0927b637db
#
_entry.id   3e2831006ab743ad8ad47b0927b637db
#
_cell.length_a   1.000
_cell.length_b   1.000
_cell.length_c   1.000
_cell.angle_alpha   90.00
_cell.angle_beta   90.00
_cell.angle_gamma   90.00
#
_symmetry.space_group_name_H-M   'P 1'
#
loop_
_entity.id
_entity.type
_entity.pdbx_description
1 polymer ?
#
loop_
_entity_poly.entity_id
_entity_poly.type
_entity_poly.pdbx_seq_one_letter_code
_entity_poly.pdbx_strand_id
1 'polypeptide(L)'
;MRTVLLWFGFLSGLEMAMAQAPDGRQQFESRCSRCHGGDATGGETGPNIVAQIGARTDADLGAFLRTGRPSSGMPAFDLPDQEMGALIAHLRTLVPVSNGAQPAEVRKTVETTDGQRLEGRVLNEGMAELQMLTGDQAANRRIRLLRKTADGRYRLVTSQTDWSTYHGDPSGNRFTKLTQIDKSNVARLAPKWTFSIPNIAPLENTPVVVDGIMYVSSANEVYALDAGSGRVLWHYRRDRTKGLVGNASGGFNRGVAVSGDRLFMLTDNAHIMSMNRFNGELLWETEMADWHQNYNATSAPLVVGNLVITGTAGGDEGARGFVAAYEAGTGQEVWRFSTIPKPGEAGSETWQGKSAEHGSGATWMIGTYDPQLDLVYWPSGNPGPDFNGDNRDGDNLYSDSILALEAKTGKLKWYYQFTPHDIHDWDAEEPPVLVDTNWHGQPRKLLIQANRNGFFYVFDRSSGELLLAKAFLKKLNWAKEIGKDGRPVVNQLPDLPNGESYVCPGIQGGTNWYSTSFNPGTGLYYIQALERCNLYSKRAMEWEAGKGFMGGSVRPAPDEPYTKSVRAIDIQTGGIAWDLPQAGARAPSSAGLMSTASGLVFFGENSGSFMAADADNGKVLWEFPANQGWRASPMTYMFDNRQYVAIGAGTSIMAFALPE
;
A
#
# COMPACT_ATOMS: atom_id res chain seq x y z
N MET A 1 -13.81 -86.36 15.91
CA MET A 1 -13.14 -85.60 14.90
C MET A 1 -12.55 -84.42 15.56
N ARG A 2 -11.28 -84.19 15.37
CA ARG A 2 -10.33 -83.57 16.30
C ARG A 2 -10.54 -82.08 16.53
N THR A 3 -10.74 -81.74 17.80
CA THR A 3 -10.74 -80.41 18.39
C THR A 3 -9.32 -79.94 18.58
N VAL A 4 -8.97 -78.74 18.07
CA VAL A 4 -7.71 -78.01 18.39
C VAL A 4 -8.00 -76.87 19.23
N LEU A 5 -7.53 -76.90 20.49
CA LEU A 5 -7.51 -75.78 21.43
C LEU A 5 -6.34 -74.88 21.09
N LEU A 6 -6.59 -73.60 20.85
CA LEU A 6 -5.56 -72.55 20.78
C LEU A 6 -5.59 -71.77 22.13
N TRP A 7 -4.45 -71.80 22.77
CA TRP A 7 -4.13 -71.00 23.94
C TRP A 7 -3.87 -69.52 23.51
N PHE A 8 -4.59 -68.56 24.05
CA PHE A 8 -4.26 -67.14 23.99
C PHE A 8 -3.53 -66.78 25.29
N GLY A 9 -2.25 -66.50 25.16
CA GLY A 9 -1.43 -65.91 26.21
C GLY A 9 -1.69 -64.38 26.29
N PHE A 10 -2.10 -63.89 27.47
CA PHE A 10 -2.18 -62.49 27.79
C PHE A 10 -0.73 -61.97 28.01
N LEU A 11 -0.20 -61.18 27.03
CA LEU A 11 0.94 -60.30 27.25
C LEU A 11 0.40 -58.98 27.75
N SER A 12 0.57 -58.72 29.03
CA SER A 12 0.39 -57.39 29.67
C SER A 12 1.55 -56.48 29.18
N GLY A 13 1.32 -55.73 28.11
CA GLY A 13 2.19 -54.64 27.67
C GLY A 13 2.07 -53.49 28.66
N LEU A 14 3.13 -53.19 29.41
CA LEU A 14 3.31 -51.90 30.06
C LEU A 14 3.51 -50.86 28.95
N GLU A 15 2.47 -50.10 28.63
CA GLU A 15 2.61 -48.84 27.88
C GLU A 15 3.33 -47.86 28.82
N MET A 16 4.66 -47.68 28.61
CA MET A 16 5.34 -46.49 29.08
C MET A 16 4.70 -45.31 28.37
N ALA A 17 3.87 -44.51 29.07
CA ALA A 17 3.48 -43.19 28.61
C ALA A 17 4.78 -42.37 28.43
N MET A 18 5.20 -42.19 27.19
CA MET A 18 6.24 -41.20 26.87
C MET A 18 5.65 -39.85 27.26
N ALA A 19 6.22 -39.22 28.30
CA ALA A 19 5.89 -37.84 28.64
C ALA A 19 6.17 -36.98 27.42
N GLN A 20 5.11 -36.36 26.90
CA GLN A 20 5.19 -35.47 25.74
C GLN A 20 6.14 -34.31 26.10
N ALA A 21 7.12 -34.03 25.23
CA ALA A 21 8.04 -32.94 25.46
C ALA A 21 7.25 -31.62 25.64
N PRO A 22 7.65 -30.75 26.58
CA PRO A 22 6.92 -29.49 26.83
C PRO A 22 6.85 -28.65 25.55
N ASP A 23 5.64 -28.22 25.17
CA ASP A 23 5.42 -27.34 24.04
C ASP A 23 5.58 -25.86 24.47
N GLY A 24 6.69 -25.24 24.08
CA GLY A 24 7.00 -23.85 24.40
C GLY A 24 6.00 -22.86 23.81
N ARG A 25 5.40 -23.17 22.65
CA ARG A 25 4.35 -22.37 22.05
C ARG A 25 3.08 -22.39 22.92
N GLN A 26 2.66 -23.55 23.37
CA GLN A 26 1.51 -23.69 24.26
C GLN A 26 1.73 -22.92 25.58
N GLN A 27 2.98 -22.94 26.13
CA GLN A 27 3.34 -22.16 27.33
C GLN A 27 3.21 -20.66 27.07
N PHE A 28 3.69 -20.17 25.93
CA PHE A 28 3.56 -18.76 25.54
C PHE A 28 2.10 -18.36 25.32
N GLU A 29 1.34 -19.12 24.54
CA GLU A 29 -0.07 -18.83 24.24
C GLU A 29 -0.94 -18.78 25.50
N SER A 30 -0.70 -19.66 26.47
CA SER A 30 -1.49 -19.72 27.69
C SER A 30 -1.13 -18.69 28.75
N ARG A 31 0.12 -18.18 28.78
CA ARG A 31 0.67 -17.38 29.88
C ARG A 31 1.08 -15.96 29.47
N CYS A 32 1.56 -15.76 28.25
CA CYS A 32 2.19 -14.52 27.82
C CYS A 32 1.36 -13.77 26.78
N SER A 33 0.75 -14.50 25.82
CA SER A 33 0.09 -13.91 24.66
C SER A 33 -1.10 -13.01 25.03
N ARG A 34 -1.77 -13.31 26.14
CA ARG A 34 -2.89 -12.48 26.62
C ARG A 34 -2.48 -11.03 26.94
N CYS A 35 -1.23 -10.82 27.35
CA CYS A 35 -0.72 -9.49 27.66
C CYS A 35 0.14 -8.93 26.53
N HIS A 36 1.00 -9.77 25.91
CA HIS A 36 2.04 -9.34 24.98
C HIS A 36 1.72 -9.61 23.50
N GLY A 37 0.47 -10.03 23.19
CA GLY A 37 0.08 -10.43 21.83
C GLY A 37 0.59 -11.82 21.45
N GLY A 38 -0.03 -12.45 20.45
CA GLY A 38 0.34 -13.79 20.00
C GLY A 38 1.71 -13.90 19.32
N ASP A 39 2.27 -12.76 18.95
CA ASP A 39 3.57 -12.58 18.30
C ASP A 39 4.60 -11.83 19.18
N ALA A 40 4.25 -11.56 20.45
CA ALA A 40 5.06 -10.80 21.41
C ALA A 40 5.30 -9.31 21.05
N THR A 41 4.57 -8.74 20.09
CA THR A 41 4.71 -7.33 19.68
C THR A 41 3.91 -6.35 20.52
N GLY A 42 3.18 -6.82 21.51
CA GLY A 42 2.34 -6.04 22.43
C GLY A 42 0.89 -6.49 22.39
N GLY A 43 0.14 -6.16 23.45
CA GLY A 43 -1.28 -6.42 23.59
C GLY A 43 -1.95 -5.37 24.47
N GLU A 44 -3.23 -5.54 24.79
CA GLU A 44 -4.00 -4.55 25.58
C GLU A 44 -3.39 -4.18 26.93
N THR A 45 -2.64 -5.11 27.54
CA THR A 45 -2.14 -4.95 28.91
C THR A 45 -0.64 -5.13 29.05
N GLY A 46 0.08 -5.45 27.97
CA GLY A 46 1.52 -5.68 28.01
C GLY A 46 2.26 -5.11 26.79
N PRO A 47 3.48 -4.57 26.98
CA PRO A 47 4.25 -3.95 25.91
C PRO A 47 4.82 -4.99 24.92
N ASN A 48 5.31 -4.48 23.77
CA ASN A 48 6.18 -5.24 22.87
C ASN A 48 7.45 -5.71 23.63
N ILE A 49 7.72 -7.01 23.58
CA ILE A 49 8.86 -7.64 24.25
C ILE A 49 9.93 -8.20 23.31
N VAL A 50 9.70 -8.17 22.01
CA VAL A 50 10.60 -8.76 20.99
C VAL A 50 12.03 -8.23 21.11
N ALA A 51 12.22 -6.93 21.21
CA ALA A 51 13.54 -6.32 21.36
C ALA A 51 14.21 -6.73 22.69
N GLN A 52 13.43 -6.85 23.77
CA GLN A 52 13.94 -7.25 25.09
C GLN A 52 14.31 -8.73 25.16
N ILE A 53 13.57 -9.59 24.42
CA ILE A 53 13.92 -11.01 24.27
C ILE A 53 15.26 -11.10 23.51
N GLY A 54 15.45 -10.35 22.42
CA GLY A 54 16.69 -10.34 21.64
C GLY A 54 17.92 -9.85 22.44
N ALA A 55 17.73 -8.88 23.31
CA ALA A 55 18.82 -8.27 24.09
C ALA A 55 19.29 -9.07 25.30
N ARG A 56 18.58 -10.13 25.71
CA ARG A 56 18.91 -10.93 26.92
C ARG A 56 19.53 -12.28 26.56
N THR A 57 20.40 -12.81 27.41
CA THR A 57 20.80 -14.23 27.34
C THR A 57 19.65 -15.14 27.79
N ASP A 58 19.70 -16.44 27.47
CA ASP A 58 18.67 -17.39 27.91
C ASP A 58 18.60 -17.50 29.43
N ALA A 59 19.76 -17.42 30.10
CA ALA A 59 19.84 -17.41 31.57
C ALA A 59 19.19 -16.16 32.18
N ASP A 60 19.46 -14.97 31.61
CA ASP A 60 18.88 -13.71 32.09
C ASP A 60 17.35 -13.67 31.78
N LEU A 61 16.92 -14.20 30.63
CA LEU A 61 15.53 -14.27 30.28
C LEU A 61 14.78 -15.21 31.22
N GLY A 62 15.34 -16.39 31.52
CA GLY A 62 14.79 -17.33 32.48
C GLY A 62 14.70 -16.75 33.90
N ALA A 63 15.73 -16.08 34.37
CA ALA A 63 15.72 -15.40 35.67
C ALA A 63 14.64 -14.28 35.69
N PHE A 64 14.57 -13.49 34.64
CA PHE A 64 13.56 -12.43 34.49
C PHE A 64 12.14 -12.97 34.51
N LEU A 65 11.86 -14.06 33.79
CA LEU A 65 10.52 -14.68 33.74
C LEU A 65 10.15 -15.27 35.12
N ARG A 66 11.08 -15.85 35.84
CA ARG A 66 10.84 -16.36 37.22
C ARG A 66 10.56 -15.25 38.24
N THR A 67 11.16 -14.07 38.05
CA THR A 67 10.96 -12.93 38.93
C THR A 67 9.73 -12.10 38.57
N GLY A 68 9.43 -11.97 37.28
CA GLY A 68 8.37 -11.10 36.76
C GLY A 68 8.62 -9.61 37.01
N ARG A 69 7.59 -8.81 36.89
CA ARG A 69 7.51 -7.40 37.33
C ARG A 69 6.14 -7.12 37.95
N PRO A 70 5.87 -7.63 39.15
CA PRO A 70 4.55 -7.50 39.78
C PRO A 70 4.05 -6.05 39.92
N SER A 71 4.96 -5.10 40.13
CA SER A 71 4.67 -3.66 40.21
C SER A 71 4.19 -3.06 38.86
N SER A 72 4.46 -3.73 37.75
CA SER A 72 4.03 -3.34 36.40
C SER A 72 3.03 -4.32 35.81
N GLY A 73 2.41 -5.19 36.61
CA GLY A 73 1.37 -6.13 36.19
C GLY A 73 1.88 -7.44 35.59
N MET A 74 3.19 -7.65 35.42
CA MET A 74 3.75 -8.89 34.90
C MET A 74 3.98 -9.90 36.05
N PRO A 75 3.28 -11.05 36.07
CA PRO A 75 3.44 -12.05 37.13
C PRO A 75 4.79 -12.76 37.02
N ALA A 76 5.22 -13.35 38.13
CA ALA A 76 6.32 -14.33 38.17
C ALA A 76 5.81 -15.69 37.65
N PHE A 77 6.66 -16.41 36.91
CA PHE A 77 6.32 -17.74 36.37
C PHE A 77 7.23 -18.80 37.00
N ASP A 78 6.72 -19.56 37.92
CA ASP A 78 7.42 -20.70 38.53
C ASP A 78 7.20 -21.96 37.66
N LEU A 79 8.05 -22.09 36.64
CA LEU A 79 8.01 -23.22 35.69
C LEU A 79 9.17 -24.17 35.96
N PRO A 80 8.97 -25.50 35.83
CA PRO A 80 10.08 -26.47 35.78
C PRO A 80 11.11 -26.07 34.71
N ASP A 81 12.38 -26.38 34.94
CA ASP A 81 13.46 -25.98 34.02
C ASP A 81 13.25 -26.43 32.57
N GLN A 82 12.67 -27.59 32.36
CA GLN A 82 12.37 -28.10 31.02
C GLN A 82 11.26 -27.29 30.31
N GLU A 83 10.22 -26.89 31.04
CA GLU A 83 9.13 -26.04 30.49
C GLU A 83 9.64 -24.62 30.27
N MET A 84 10.44 -24.08 31.17
CA MET A 84 11.08 -22.77 31.02
C MET A 84 12.01 -22.75 29.81
N GLY A 85 12.81 -23.79 29.61
CA GLY A 85 13.65 -23.93 28.42
C GLY A 85 12.87 -24.00 27.12
N ALA A 86 11.76 -24.75 27.11
CA ALA A 86 10.87 -24.81 25.95
C ALA A 86 10.22 -23.46 25.66
N LEU A 87 9.75 -22.74 26.69
CA LEU A 87 9.21 -21.40 26.56
C LEU A 87 10.24 -20.41 25.96
N ILE A 88 11.48 -20.41 26.51
CA ILE A 88 12.56 -19.55 26.02
C ILE A 88 12.90 -19.88 24.56
N ALA A 89 12.97 -21.17 24.20
CA ALA A 89 13.20 -21.58 22.82
C ALA A 89 12.12 -21.06 21.88
N HIS A 90 10.84 -21.11 22.30
CA HIS A 90 9.76 -20.52 21.53
C HIS A 90 9.87 -18.99 21.45
N LEU A 91 10.13 -18.30 22.56
CA LEU A 91 10.32 -16.83 22.55
C LEU A 91 11.43 -16.40 21.58
N ARG A 92 12.51 -17.21 21.46
CA ARG A 92 13.56 -16.96 20.46
C ARG A 92 13.05 -17.03 19.01
N THR A 93 12.06 -17.87 18.73
CA THR A 93 11.45 -17.93 17.39
C THR A 93 10.59 -16.71 17.06
N LEU A 94 10.15 -15.97 18.09
CA LEU A 94 9.37 -14.73 17.91
C LEU A 94 10.26 -13.50 17.67
N VAL A 95 11.53 -13.58 18.06
CA VAL A 95 12.53 -12.56 17.69
C VAL A 95 12.85 -12.78 16.23
N PRO A 96 12.64 -11.76 15.34
CA PRO A 96 13.17 -11.85 14.00
C PRO A 96 14.64 -12.24 14.10
N VAL A 97 15.05 -13.31 13.42
CA VAL A 97 16.44 -13.75 13.48
C VAL A 97 17.28 -12.65 12.85
N SER A 98 17.70 -11.66 13.64
CA SER A 98 18.98 -11.04 13.40
C SER A 98 19.98 -12.17 13.65
N ASN A 99 20.40 -12.84 12.58
CA ASN A 99 21.51 -13.77 12.67
C ASN A 99 22.63 -13.02 13.37
N GLY A 100 22.82 -13.27 14.64
CA GLY A 100 23.78 -12.59 15.50
C GLY A 100 25.20 -13.01 15.21
N ALA A 101 25.63 -12.64 14.08
CA ALA A 101 26.89 -12.20 13.52
C ALA A 101 26.44 -11.45 12.28
N GLN A 102 26.63 -10.13 12.20
CA GLN A 102 26.67 -9.50 10.89
C GLN A 102 27.54 -10.39 10.03
N PRO A 103 27.08 -10.92 8.90
CA PRO A 103 27.90 -11.73 8.03
C PRO A 103 29.19 -10.93 7.85
N ALA A 104 30.33 -11.55 8.07
CA ALA A 104 31.63 -10.86 7.98
C ALA A 104 31.60 -10.08 6.67
N GLU A 105 31.89 -8.76 6.74
CA GLU A 105 31.81 -7.86 5.61
C GLU A 105 32.64 -8.43 4.46
N VAL A 106 31.98 -9.03 3.48
CA VAL A 106 32.65 -9.64 2.34
C VAL A 106 33.08 -8.52 1.41
N ARG A 107 34.37 -8.28 1.28
CA ARG A 107 34.94 -7.38 0.28
C ARG A 107 35.48 -8.19 -0.89
N LYS A 108 35.28 -7.67 -2.09
CA LYS A 108 35.81 -8.23 -3.33
C LYS A 108 36.49 -7.15 -4.16
N THR A 109 37.52 -7.59 -4.89
CA THR A 109 38.10 -6.85 -6.00
C THR A 109 37.73 -7.60 -7.28
N VAL A 110 37.15 -6.90 -8.24
CA VAL A 110 36.75 -7.46 -9.54
C VAL A 110 37.36 -6.65 -10.68
N GLU A 111 37.63 -7.30 -11.77
CA GLU A 111 38.07 -6.67 -13.04
C GLU A 111 36.87 -6.58 -13.99
N THR A 112 36.62 -5.39 -14.50
CA THR A 112 35.55 -5.15 -15.47
C THR A 112 36.03 -5.37 -16.89
N THR A 113 35.09 -5.58 -17.81
CA THR A 113 35.41 -5.81 -19.26
C THR A 113 36.08 -4.62 -19.92
N ASP A 114 35.94 -3.41 -19.37
CA ASP A 114 36.63 -2.19 -19.81
C ASP A 114 37.97 -1.95 -19.09
N GLY A 115 38.46 -2.95 -18.32
CA GLY A 115 39.76 -2.92 -17.65
C GLY A 115 39.78 -2.13 -16.33
N GLN A 116 38.62 -1.70 -15.81
CA GLN A 116 38.58 -1.09 -14.49
C GLN A 116 38.73 -2.15 -13.38
N ARG A 117 39.43 -1.79 -12.33
CA ARG A 117 39.49 -2.58 -11.09
C ARG A 117 38.59 -1.95 -10.04
N LEU A 118 37.53 -2.65 -9.66
CA LEU A 118 36.58 -2.20 -8.66
C LEU A 118 36.79 -2.98 -7.36
N GLU A 119 36.93 -2.24 -6.26
CA GLU A 119 36.97 -2.82 -4.92
C GLU A 119 35.79 -2.29 -4.09
N GLY A 120 35.13 -3.18 -3.35
CA GLY A 120 33.99 -2.78 -2.52
C GLY A 120 33.44 -3.92 -1.67
N ARG A 121 32.50 -3.53 -0.81
CA ARG A 121 31.70 -4.47 -0.04
C ARG A 121 30.67 -5.14 -0.92
N VAL A 122 30.58 -6.46 -0.87
CA VAL A 122 29.52 -7.22 -1.55
C VAL A 122 28.21 -6.98 -0.82
N LEU A 123 27.21 -6.50 -1.53
CA LEU A 123 25.84 -6.36 -1.03
C LEU A 123 25.02 -7.60 -1.36
N ASN A 124 25.07 -8.04 -2.60
CA ASN A 124 24.41 -9.23 -3.10
C ASN A 124 25.30 -9.91 -4.17
N GLU A 125 25.31 -11.23 -4.20
CA GLU A 125 26.01 -12.00 -5.22
C GLU A 125 25.18 -13.22 -5.63
N GLY A 126 25.02 -13.37 -6.92
CA GLY A 126 24.37 -14.52 -7.52
C GLY A 126 25.24 -15.23 -8.54
N MET A 127 24.65 -16.11 -9.34
CA MET A 127 25.38 -16.87 -10.35
C MET A 127 25.94 -15.96 -11.45
N ALA A 128 25.17 -14.96 -11.87
CA ALA A 128 25.47 -14.07 -12.97
C ALA A 128 25.55 -12.59 -12.59
N GLU A 129 25.16 -12.21 -11.41
CA GLU A 129 25.13 -10.81 -10.93
C GLU A 129 25.94 -10.63 -9.65
N LEU A 130 26.50 -9.43 -9.51
CA LEU A 130 27.19 -8.97 -8.30
C LEU A 130 26.78 -7.53 -8.04
N GLN A 131 26.38 -7.23 -6.82
CA GLN A 131 26.13 -5.87 -6.34
C GLN A 131 27.17 -5.52 -5.28
N MET A 132 27.85 -4.40 -5.49
CA MET A 132 28.92 -3.93 -4.60
C MET A 132 28.68 -2.50 -4.18
N LEU A 133 28.99 -2.19 -2.92
CA LEU A 133 29.14 -0.83 -2.45
C LEU A 133 30.62 -0.45 -2.55
N THR A 134 30.93 0.48 -3.45
CA THR A 134 32.30 1.01 -3.65
C THR A 134 32.44 2.37 -2.97
N GLY A 135 33.65 2.71 -2.54
CA GLY A 135 33.94 3.95 -1.80
C GLY A 135 33.75 3.80 -0.30
N ASP A 136 34.76 4.26 0.47
CA ASP A 136 34.79 4.10 1.94
C ASP A 136 34.13 5.29 2.67
N GLN A 137 34.04 6.45 2.01
CA GLN A 137 33.41 7.65 2.60
C GLN A 137 31.99 7.86 2.04
N ALA A 138 31.09 8.38 2.84
CA ALA A 138 29.70 8.62 2.46
C ALA A 138 29.57 9.42 1.13
N ALA A 139 30.45 10.40 0.91
CA ALA A 139 30.46 11.21 -0.32
C ALA A 139 30.86 10.42 -1.58
N ASN A 140 31.64 9.34 -1.42
CA ASN A 140 32.17 8.52 -2.52
C ASN A 140 31.44 7.18 -2.68
N ARG A 141 30.51 6.86 -1.80
CA ARG A 141 29.77 5.61 -1.86
C ARG A 141 28.92 5.54 -3.11
N ARG A 142 29.07 4.44 -3.86
CA ARG A 142 28.29 4.15 -5.07
C ARG A 142 27.94 2.67 -5.09
N ILE A 143 26.67 2.36 -5.40
CA ILE A 143 26.27 1.00 -5.71
C ILE A 143 26.72 0.71 -7.15
N ARG A 144 27.44 -0.42 -7.32
CA ARG A 144 27.86 -0.94 -8.61
C ARG A 144 27.14 -2.25 -8.87
N LEU A 145 26.42 -2.29 -9.96
CA LEU A 145 25.75 -3.48 -10.45
C LEU A 145 26.58 -4.08 -11.56
N LEU A 146 26.88 -5.36 -11.48
CA LEU A 146 27.81 -6.04 -12.35
C LEU A 146 27.17 -7.34 -12.88
N ARG A 147 27.42 -7.65 -14.13
CA ARG A 147 27.08 -8.93 -14.76
C ARG A 147 28.35 -9.72 -15.03
N LYS A 148 28.39 -10.96 -14.56
CA LYS A 148 29.50 -11.88 -14.82
C LYS A 148 29.45 -12.32 -16.27
N THR A 149 30.56 -12.20 -16.97
CA THR A 149 30.72 -12.63 -18.34
C THR A 149 31.29 -14.05 -18.41
N ALA A 150 31.19 -14.71 -19.56
CA ALA A 150 31.63 -16.10 -19.73
C ALA A 150 33.14 -16.30 -19.47
N ASP A 151 33.94 -15.26 -19.65
CA ASP A 151 35.40 -15.24 -19.40
C ASP A 151 35.73 -14.93 -17.92
N GLY A 152 34.72 -14.84 -17.04
CA GLY A 152 34.91 -14.62 -15.60
C GLY A 152 35.13 -13.17 -15.19
N ARG A 153 35.20 -12.22 -16.13
CA ARG A 153 35.20 -10.78 -15.84
C ARG A 153 33.79 -10.28 -15.55
N TYR A 154 33.66 -9.01 -15.24
CA TYR A 154 32.40 -8.38 -14.95
C TYR A 154 32.13 -7.20 -15.88
N ARG A 155 30.94 -7.14 -16.45
CA ARG A 155 30.44 -5.97 -17.15
C ARG A 155 29.65 -5.08 -16.19
N LEU A 156 29.97 -3.81 -16.11
CA LEU A 156 29.22 -2.84 -15.34
C LEU A 156 27.82 -2.67 -15.94
N VAL A 157 26.81 -2.79 -15.11
CA VAL A 157 25.43 -2.50 -15.46
C VAL A 157 25.13 -1.04 -15.11
N THR A 158 24.49 -0.34 -16.01
CA THR A 158 24.04 1.03 -15.78
C THR A 158 22.55 1.07 -15.61
N SER A 159 22.07 1.41 -14.40
CA SER A 159 20.69 1.85 -14.19
C SER A 159 20.64 3.33 -14.51
N GLN A 160 19.84 3.73 -15.48
CA GLN A 160 19.80 5.10 -15.99
C GLN A 160 18.64 5.90 -15.44
N THR A 161 17.54 5.22 -15.08
CA THR A 161 16.35 5.86 -14.53
C THR A 161 15.63 4.89 -13.60
N ASP A 162 15.47 5.32 -12.38
CA ASP A 162 14.73 4.59 -11.35
C ASP A 162 13.24 4.93 -11.39
N TRP A 163 12.43 4.09 -10.71
CA TRP A 163 11.06 4.36 -10.30
C TRP A 163 11.03 4.33 -8.78
N SER A 164 11.41 5.46 -8.17
CA SER A 164 11.85 5.50 -6.76
C SER A 164 10.74 5.60 -5.72
N THR A 165 9.49 5.86 -6.13
CA THR A 165 8.32 5.95 -5.25
C THR A 165 7.15 5.17 -5.82
N TYR A 166 6.06 5.04 -5.07
CA TYR A 166 4.83 4.41 -5.56
C TYR A 166 4.34 4.98 -6.90
N HIS A 167 4.43 6.29 -7.10
CA HIS A 167 4.02 6.97 -8.35
C HIS A 167 5.16 7.28 -9.32
N GLY A 168 6.40 6.94 -8.99
CA GLY A 168 7.60 7.28 -9.76
C GLY A 168 8.31 8.52 -9.23
N ASP A 169 7.56 9.56 -8.90
CA ASP A 169 8.05 10.75 -8.21
C ASP A 169 7.01 11.26 -7.17
N PRO A 170 7.41 12.20 -6.29
CA PRO A 170 6.54 12.68 -5.21
C PRO A 170 5.30 13.47 -5.66
N SER A 171 5.23 13.92 -6.92
CA SER A 171 4.08 14.69 -7.44
C SER A 171 2.81 13.87 -7.63
N GLY A 172 2.89 12.54 -7.49
CA GLY A 172 1.76 11.64 -7.72
C GLY A 172 1.50 11.34 -9.21
N ASN A 173 2.22 11.98 -10.11
CA ASN A 173 2.00 11.83 -11.56
C ASN A 173 2.74 10.62 -12.12
N ARG A 174 2.02 9.62 -12.55
CA ARG A 174 2.60 8.42 -13.20
C ARG A 174 2.94 8.68 -14.68
N PHE A 175 3.71 9.73 -14.90
CA PHE A 175 4.24 10.14 -16.20
C PHE A 175 5.75 9.89 -16.27
N THR A 176 6.22 9.33 -17.38
CA THR A 176 7.65 9.14 -17.60
C THR A 176 8.16 9.92 -18.80
N LYS A 177 9.38 10.45 -18.70
CA LYS A 177 10.13 11.06 -19.82
C LYS A 177 10.87 10.03 -20.68
N LEU A 178 10.83 8.74 -20.33
CA LEU A 178 11.45 7.67 -21.12
C LEU A 178 10.74 7.51 -22.46
N THR A 179 11.51 7.37 -23.53
CA THR A 179 11.02 7.34 -24.92
C THR A 179 11.55 6.18 -25.76
N GLN A 180 12.31 5.25 -25.17
CA GLN A 180 12.82 4.10 -25.91
C GLN A 180 11.69 3.20 -26.45
N ILE A 181 10.58 3.09 -25.67
CA ILE A 181 9.35 2.47 -26.10
C ILE A 181 8.42 3.59 -26.58
N ASP A 182 8.02 3.55 -27.84
CA ASP A 182 7.22 4.58 -28.49
C ASP A 182 6.10 4.00 -29.38
N LYS A 183 5.30 4.86 -30.00
CA LYS A 183 4.17 4.45 -30.86
C LYS A 183 4.60 3.59 -32.06
N SER A 184 5.85 3.72 -32.54
CA SER A 184 6.34 2.98 -33.71
C SER A 184 6.81 1.57 -33.39
N ASN A 185 7.21 1.30 -32.15
CA ASN A 185 7.84 0.04 -31.75
C ASN A 185 7.11 -0.72 -30.64
N VAL A 186 6.14 -0.11 -29.95
CA VAL A 186 5.39 -0.75 -28.85
C VAL A 186 4.74 -2.08 -29.24
N ALA A 187 4.35 -2.24 -30.52
CA ALA A 187 3.80 -3.51 -31.03
C ALA A 187 4.77 -4.71 -30.88
N ARG A 188 6.08 -4.44 -30.68
CA ARG A 188 7.11 -5.47 -30.46
C ARG A 188 7.39 -5.74 -28.98
N LEU A 189 6.72 -5.05 -28.06
CA LEU A 189 6.93 -5.21 -26.63
C LEU A 189 6.60 -6.66 -26.20
N ALA A 190 7.51 -7.28 -25.47
CA ALA A 190 7.40 -8.69 -25.08
C ALA A 190 7.79 -8.90 -23.61
N PRO A 191 7.24 -9.93 -22.93
CA PRO A 191 7.68 -10.30 -21.58
C PRO A 191 9.17 -10.65 -21.58
N LYS A 192 9.90 -10.13 -20.58
CA LYS A 192 11.30 -10.45 -20.33
C LYS A 192 11.48 -11.41 -19.19
N TRP A 193 10.73 -11.16 -18.11
CA TRP A 193 10.72 -12.00 -16.94
C TRP A 193 9.39 -11.89 -16.19
N THR A 194 9.10 -12.91 -15.42
CA THR A 194 7.95 -12.94 -14.50
C THR A 194 8.43 -13.45 -13.15
N PHE A 195 7.99 -12.83 -12.07
CA PHE A 195 8.24 -13.25 -10.72
C PHE A 195 6.91 -13.48 -10.00
N SER A 196 6.66 -14.68 -9.49
CA SER A 196 5.41 -15.04 -8.80
C SER A 196 5.61 -15.09 -7.29
N ILE A 197 4.74 -14.40 -6.56
CA ILE A 197 4.67 -14.41 -5.10
C ILE A 197 3.63 -15.45 -4.69
N PRO A 198 3.95 -16.37 -3.78
CA PRO A 198 3.00 -17.37 -3.29
C PRO A 198 1.99 -16.74 -2.30
N ASN A 199 1.19 -15.80 -2.77
CA ASN A 199 0.14 -15.14 -2.01
C ASN A 199 -1.22 -15.48 -2.61
N ILE A 200 -2.25 -15.54 -1.78
CA ILE A 200 -3.63 -15.82 -2.20
C ILE A 200 -4.35 -14.59 -2.74
N ALA A 201 -3.93 -13.38 -2.35
CA ALA A 201 -4.53 -12.13 -2.82
C ALA A 201 -3.80 -11.60 -4.06
N PRO A 202 -4.53 -11.06 -5.07
CA PRO A 202 -3.92 -10.32 -6.16
C PRO A 202 -3.13 -9.10 -5.65
N LEU A 203 -1.98 -8.85 -6.27
CA LEU A 203 -1.11 -7.74 -5.90
C LEU A 203 -1.76 -6.38 -6.22
N GLU A 204 -1.81 -5.51 -5.21
CA GLU A 204 -2.20 -4.10 -5.35
C GLU A 204 -0.99 -3.17 -5.36
N ASN A 205 0.20 -3.71 -5.22
CA ASN A 205 1.42 -2.93 -5.10
C ASN A 205 1.88 -2.33 -6.43
N THR A 206 2.58 -1.22 -6.33
CA THR A 206 3.51 -0.77 -7.38
C THR A 206 4.92 -1.13 -6.96
N PRO A 207 5.66 -1.91 -7.75
CA PRO A 207 7.08 -2.12 -7.49
C PRO A 207 7.86 -0.80 -7.49
N VAL A 208 8.87 -0.69 -6.64
CA VAL A 208 9.81 0.44 -6.60
C VAL A 208 11.16 -0.06 -7.10
N VAL A 209 11.78 0.68 -8.01
CA VAL A 209 13.12 0.36 -8.52
C VAL A 209 14.10 1.47 -8.15
N VAL A 210 15.15 1.09 -7.40
CA VAL A 210 16.23 2.00 -7.00
C VAL A 210 17.56 1.30 -7.16
N ASP A 211 18.48 1.92 -7.88
CA ASP A 211 19.82 1.38 -8.16
C ASP A 211 19.79 -0.04 -8.75
N GLY A 212 18.81 -0.33 -9.62
CA GLY A 212 18.67 -1.63 -10.28
C GLY A 212 18.13 -2.76 -9.39
N ILE A 213 17.69 -2.46 -8.18
CA ILE A 213 16.97 -3.38 -7.31
C ILE A 213 15.49 -3.04 -7.37
N MET A 214 14.65 -4.02 -7.69
CA MET A 214 13.20 -3.90 -7.63
C MET A 214 12.69 -4.44 -6.30
N TYR A 215 11.93 -3.63 -5.58
CA TYR A 215 11.28 -4.02 -4.34
C TYR A 215 9.80 -4.26 -4.58
N VAL A 216 9.34 -5.44 -4.20
CA VAL A 216 7.96 -5.90 -4.37
C VAL A 216 7.42 -6.32 -3.02
N SER A 217 6.30 -5.75 -2.59
CA SER A 217 5.67 -6.09 -1.31
C SER A 217 4.37 -6.89 -1.50
N SER A 218 4.05 -7.64 -0.47
CA SER A 218 2.75 -8.21 -0.17
C SER A 218 2.48 -7.94 1.31
N ALA A 219 1.33 -8.28 1.85
CA ALA A 219 1.09 -8.04 3.27
C ALA A 219 2.09 -8.81 4.15
N ASN A 220 2.84 -8.07 4.98
CA ASN A 220 3.90 -8.56 5.85
C ASN A 220 5.09 -9.25 5.13
N GLU A 221 5.30 -8.93 3.85
CA GLU A 221 6.28 -9.61 3.02
C GLU A 221 6.92 -8.65 2.00
N VAL A 222 8.24 -8.72 1.82
CA VAL A 222 9.00 -7.94 0.84
C VAL A 222 10.02 -8.81 0.14
N TYR A 223 10.07 -8.69 -1.17
CA TYR A 223 11.11 -9.24 -2.03
C TYR A 223 11.97 -8.14 -2.62
N ALA A 224 13.29 -8.29 -2.59
CA ALA A 224 14.19 -7.53 -3.42
C ALA A 224 14.62 -8.40 -4.61
N LEU A 225 14.43 -7.87 -5.79
CA LEU A 225 14.71 -8.55 -7.05
C LEU A 225 15.76 -7.78 -7.83
N ASP A 226 16.59 -8.48 -8.58
CA ASP A 226 17.36 -7.88 -9.65
C ASP A 226 16.41 -7.37 -10.75
N ALA A 227 16.45 -6.08 -11.03
CA ALA A 227 15.48 -5.43 -11.92
C ALA A 227 15.59 -5.88 -13.39
N GLY A 228 16.75 -6.41 -13.80
CA GLY A 228 16.96 -6.90 -15.18
C GLY A 228 16.50 -8.33 -15.40
N SER A 229 16.39 -9.15 -14.35
CA SER A 229 16.13 -10.60 -14.46
C SER A 229 14.96 -11.11 -13.62
N GLY A 230 14.46 -10.31 -12.67
CA GLY A 230 13.44 -10.74 -11.72
C GLY A 230 13.93 -11.74 -10.66
N ARG A 231 15.25 -11.96 -10.58
CA ARG A 231 15.84 -12.90 -9.64
C ARG A 231 15.83 -12.35 -8.22
N VAL A 232 15.44 -13.18 -7.24
CA VAL A 232 15.42 -12.81 -5.82
C VAL A 232 16.84 -12.59 -5.31
N LEU A 233 17.08 -11.43 -4.70
CA LEU A 233 18.31 -11.08 -4.00
C LEU A 233 18.17 -11.38 -2.51
N TRP A 234 17.05 -11.00 -1.93
CA TRP A 234 16.65 -11.33 -0.56
C TRP A 234 15.13 -11.30 -0.41
N HIS A 235 14.64 -11.90 0.67
CA HIS A 235 13.22 -11.99 0.99
C HIS A 235 13.03 -11.83 2.50
N TYR A 236 12.12 -10.94 2.89
CA TYR A 236 11.63 -10.77 4.26
C TYR A 236 10.19 -11.22 4.34
N ARG A 237 9.85 -11.96 5.39
CA ARG A 237 8.49 -12.39 5.67
C ARG A 237 8.24 -12.48 7.17
N ARG A 238 7.04 -12.07 7.59
CA ARG A 238 6.48 -12.37 8.92
C ARG A 238 5.07 -12.93 8.78
N ASP A 239 4.61 -13.64 9.81
CA ASP A 239 3.26 -14.18 9.81
C ASP A 239 2.21 -13.07 9.79
N ARG A 240 1.05 -13.38 9.20
CA ARG A 240 -0.11 -12.52 9.18
C ARG A 240 -0.77 -12.47 10.55
N THR A 241 -1.28 -11.30 10.92
CA THR A 241 -2.00 -11.10 12.20
C THR A 241 -3.32 -11.85 12.19
N LYS A 242 -3.51 -12.75 13.16
CA LYS A 242 -4.74 -13.53 13.29
C LYS A 242 -5.81 -12.72 14.00
N GLY A 243 -7.03 -12.78 13.49
CA GLY A 243 -8.18 -12.06 14.06
C GLY A 243 -8.30 -10.61 13.58
N LEU A 244 -7.37 -10.14 12.72
CA LEU A 244 -7.47 -8.85 12.08
C LEU A 244 -8.72 -8.78 11.20
N VAL A 245 -9.41 -7.64 11.24
CA VAL A 245 -10.53 -7.29 10.35
C VAL A 245 -10.10 -6.22 9.34
N GLY A 246 -10.93 -5.97 8.33
CA GLY A 246 -10.69 -4.96 7.31
C GLY A 246 -9.79 -5.43 6.16
N ASN A 247 -9.45 -4.48 5.29
CA ASN A 247 -8.79 -4.76 4.02
C ASN A 247 -7.42 -5.42 4.15
N ALA A 248 -6.63 -5.07 5.16
CA ALA A 248 -5.33 -5.71 5.38
C ALA A 248 -5.45 -7.20 5.70
N SER A 249 -6.56 -7.65 6.33
CA SER A 249 -6.84 -9.08 6.57
C SER A 249 -6.95 -9.89 5.28
N GLY A 250 -7.34 -9.25 4.16
CA GLY A 250 -7.38 -9.83 2.82
C GLY A 250 -6.01 -10.05 2.18
N GLY A 251 -4.93 -9.55 2.77
CA GLY A 251 -3.58 -9.73 2.24
C GLY A 251 -3.09 -8.60 1.33
N PHE A 252 -3.69 -7.43 1.42
CA PHE A 252 -3.33 -6.29 0.59
C PHE A 252 -2.21 -5.44 1.21
N ASN A 253 -1.28 -5.02 0.38
CA ASN A 253 -0.24 -4.03 0.67
C ASN A 253 0.12 -3.35 -0.66
N ARG A 254 0.19 -2.01 -0.68
CA ARG A 254 0.32 -1.24 -1.92
C ARG A 254 1.75 -0.87 -2.27
N GLY A 255 2.72 -1.11 -1.40
CA GLY A 255 4.11 -0.88 -1.76
C GLY A 255 5.01 -0.51 -0.58
N VAL A 256 6.23 -0.22 -0.94
CA VAL A 256 7.29 0.20 -0.03
C VAL A 256 7.80 1.59 -0.43
N ALA A 257 8.54 2.23 0.48
CA ALA A 257 9.33 3.41 0.16
C ALA A 257 10.82 3.14 0.41
N VAL A 258 11.68 3.83 -0.33
CA VAL A 258 13.13 3.68 -0.22
C VAL A 258 13.78 5.05 0.01
N SER A 259 14.72 5.12 0.96
CA SER A 259 15.56 6.29 1.19
C SER A 259 16.94 5.86 1.69
N GLY A 260 17.98 6.27 0.97
CA GLY A 260 19.37 5.89 1.29
C GLY A 260 19.55 4.37 1.31
N ASP A 261 19.93 3.82 2.46
CA ASP A 261 20.11 2.39 2.71
C ASP A 261 18.90 1.71 3.37
N ARG A 262 17.77 2.44 3.48
CA ARG A 262 16.57 1.99 4.16
C ARG A 262 15.42 1.73 3.21
N LEU A 263 14.64 0.73 3.55
CA LEU A 263 13.34 0.43 2.98
C LEU A 263 12.30 0.53 4.11
N PHE A 264 11.15 1.11 3.79
CA PHE A 264 10.03 1.28 4.72
C PHE A 264 8.80 0.57 4.21
N MET A 265 8.07 -0.07 5.12
CA MET A 265 6.87 -0.84 4.82
C MET A 265 5.87 -0.72 5.97
N LEU A 266 4.58 -0.83 5.66
CA LEU A 266 3.52 -1.01 6.65
C LEU A 266 3.17 -2.49 6.80
N THR A 267 2.88 -2.90 8.02
CA THR A 267 2.39 -4.24 8.32
C THR A 267 0.87 -4.26 8.41
N ASP A 268 0.27 -5.45 8.28
CA ASP A 268 -1.19 -5.61 8.31
C ASP A 268 -1.85 -5.10 9.61
N ASN A 269 -1.14 -5.15 10.73
CA ASN A 269 -1.61 -4.73 12.07
C ASN A 269 -1.20 -3.30 12.45
N ALA A 270 -1.15 -2.40 11.47
CA ALA A 270 -0.89 -0.97 11.64
C ALA A 270 0.45 -0.64 12.32
N HIS A 271 1.54 -1.33 11.97
CA HIS A 271 2.90 -0.90 12.30
C HIS A 271 3.61 -0.36 11.07
N ILE A 272 4.54 0.55 11.29
CA ILE A 272 5.54 0.97 10.31
C ILE A 272 6.90 0.38 10.67
N MET A 273 7.61 -0.13 9.68
CA MET A 273 8.91 -0.75 9.89
C MET A 273 9.94 -0.24 8.89
N SER A 274 11.20 -0.23 9.31
CA SER A 274 12.35 0.03 8.46
C SER A 274 13.26 -1.18 8.38
N MET A 275 13.73 -1.46 7.18
CA MET A 275 14.68 -2.55 6.89
C MET A 275 15.88 -2.01 6.15
N ASN A 276 17.02 -2.69 6.30
CA ASN A 276 18.15 -2.50 5.41
C ASN A 276 17.78 -3.00 4.01
N ARG A 277 17.76 -2.11 3.00
CA ARG A 277 17.29 -2.44 1.66
C ARG A 277 18.18 -3.43 0.90
N PHE A 278 19.39 -3.70 1.37
CA PHE A 278 20.33 -4.60 0.69
C PHE A 278 20.26 -6.05 1.16
N ASN A 279 19.79 -6.29 2.40
CA ASN A 279 19.76 -7.63 2.98
C ASN A 279 18.43 -7.98 3.68
N GLY A 280 17.47 -7.04 3.78
CA GLY A 280 16.18 -7.25 4.43
C GLY A 280 16.21 -7.28 5.96
N GLU A 281 17.33 -6.91 6.59
CA GLU A 281 17.45 -6.85 8.05
C GLU A 281 16.53 -5.78 8.64
N LEU A 282 15.72 -6.15 9.62
CA LEU A 282 14.85 -5.22 10.35
C LEU A 282 15.70 -4.25 11.18
N LEU A 283 15.54 -2.95 10.98
CA LEU A 283 16.27 -1.90 11.68
C LEU A 283 15.48 -1.33 12.86
N TRP A 284 14.21 -1.08 12.65
CA TRP A 284 13.25 -0.65 13.66
C TRP A 284 11.81 -0.94 13.23
N GLU A 285 10.90 -1.01 14.20
CA GLU A 285 9.47 -1.15 14.02
C GLU A 285 8.74 -0.31 15.06
N THR A 286 7.67 0.38 14.64
CA THR A 286 6.85 1.25 15.48
C THR A 286 5.38 0.93 15.28
N GLU A 287 4.66 0.67 16.36
CA GLU A 287 3.21 0.58 16.37
C GLU A 287 2.61 1.96 16.08
N MET A 288 1.79 2.07 15.04
CA MET A 288 1.10 3.30 14.68
C MET A 288 -0.23 3.44 15.41
N ALA A 289 -0.94 2.33 15.58
CA ALA A 289 -2.23 2.27 16.27
C ALA A 289 -2.55 0.83 16.68
N ASP A 290 -3.41 0.69 17.70
CA ASP A 290 -3.85 -0.61 18.22
C ASP A 290 -4.83 -1.29 17.25
N TRP A 291 -4.41 -2.39 16.63
CA TRP A 291 -5.22 -3.14 15.68
C TRP A 291 -6.48 -3.77 16.31
N HIS A 292 -6.54 -3.95 17.65
CA HIS A 292 -7.75 -4.42 18.33
C HIS A 292 -8.87 -3.36 18.33
N GLN A 293 -8.54 -2.11 18.02
CA GLN A 293 -9.49 -1.03 17.76
C GLN A 293 -9.79 -0.91 16.26
N ASN A 294 -9.65 -2.00 15.51
CA ASN A 294 -9.91 -2.14 14.07
C ASN A 294 -8.92 -1.40 13.15
N TYR A 295 -7.83 -0.84 13.69
CA TYR A 295 -6.79 -0.26 12.84
C TYR A 295 -6.05 -1.33 12.07
N ASN A 296 -5.80 -1.03 10.81
CA ASN A 296 -4.94 -1.83 9.95
C ASN A 296 -4.19 -0.92 8.96
N ALA A 297 -3.28 -1.43 8.13
CA ALA A 297 -2.56 -0.60 7.19
C ALA A 297 -2.28 -1.33 5.87
N THR A 298 -2.52 -0.63 4.77
CA THR A 298 -2.36 -1.15 3.40
C THR A 298 -1.60 -0.21 2.47
N SER A 299 -1.33 1.04 2.91
CA SER A 299 -0.69 2.08 2.11
C SER A 299 0.78 1.78 1.80
N ALA A 300 1.30 2.44 0.76
CA ALA A 300 2.75 2.63 0.61
C ALA A 300 3.16 3.89 1.40
N PRO A 301 4.27 3.89 2.16
CA PRO A 301 4.76 5.10 2.82
C PRO A 301 5.30 6.13 1.82
N LEU A 302 5.28 7.41 2.20
CA LEU A 302 5.89 8.52 1.46
C LEU A 302 7.10 9.06 2.22
N VAL A 303 8.27 9.09 1.58
CA VAL A 303 9.47 9.68 2.19
C VAL A 303 9.60 11.16 1.80
N VAL A 304 9.77 12.02 2.81
CA VAL A 304 10.00 13.45 2.65
C VAL A 304 11.19 13.87 3.52
N GLY A 305 12.34 14.07 2.90
CA GLY A 305 13.58 14.35 3.63
C GLY A 305 13.97 13.22 4.58
N ASN A 306 13.99 13.48 5.88
CA ASN A 306 14.26 12.49 6.92
C ASN A 306 12.96 11.93 7.58
N LEU A 307 11.80 12.23 7.02
CA LEU A 307 10.51 11.76 7.51
C LEU A 307 9.95 10.67 6.60
N VAL A 308 9.27 9.72 7.22
CA VAL A 308 8.41 8.74 6.55
C VAL A 308 6.98 9.02 6.97
N ILE A 309 6.15 9.42 6.00
CA ILE A 309 4.77 9.84 6.24
C ILE A 309 3.84 8.74 5.75
N THR A 310 2.82 8.45 6.54
CA THR A 310 1.83 7.42 6.20
C THR A 310 0.49 7.69 6.87
N GLY A 311 -0.53 7.01 6.37
CA GLY A 311 -1.86 6.97 6.95
C GLY A 311 -2.22 5.59 7.48
N THR A 312 -3.48 5.38 7.77
CA THR A 312 -4.05 4.15 8.32
C THR A 312 -5.29 3.72 7.56
N ALA A 313 -5.59 2.43 7.59
CA ALA A 313 -6.84 1.84 7.11
C ALA A 313 -7.72 1.40 8.30
N GLY A 314 -8.90 0.84 8.03
CA GLY A 314 -9.88 0.42 9.02
C GLY A 314 -11.11 1.35 9.10
N GLY A 315 -11.32 2.19 8.09
CA GLY A 315 -12.49 3.10 8.03
C GLY A 315 -13.81 2.36 8.10
N ASP A 316 -14.02 1.36 7.25
CA ASP A 316 -15.24 0.53 7.21
C ASP A 316 -15.49 -0.26 8.53
N GLU A 317 -14.51 -0.28 9.41
CA GLU A 317 -14.56 -0.87 10.74
C GLU A 317 -14.62 0.19 11.86
N GLY A 318 -14.74 1.48 11.51
CA GLY A 318 -14.88 2.59 12.47
C GLY A 318 -13.58 3.02 13.15
N ALA A 319 -12.41 2.69 12.59
CA ALA A 319 -11.13 3.21 13.06
C ALA A 319 -10.98 4.69 12.67
N ARG A 320 -10.59 5.55 13.61
CA ARG A 320 -10.40 6.98 13.35
C ARG A 320 -9.13 7.22 12.54
N GLY A 321 -9.28 7.80 11.35
CA GLY A 321 -8.19 8.08 10.45
C GLY A 321 -7.17 9.10 10.97
N PHE A 322 -5.94 8.96 10.52
CA PHE A 322 -4.88 9.94 10.76
C PHE A 322 -3.80 9.88 9.69
N VAL A 323 -3.06 10.96 9.54
CA VAL A 323 -1.77 10.99 8.83
C VAL A 323 -0.69 11.25 9.86
N ALA A 324 0.40 10.48 9.83
CA ALA A 324 1.50 10.63 10.79
C ALA A 324 2.86 10.57 10.09
N ALA A 325 3.83 11.27 10.63
CA ALA A 325 5.23 11.24 10.20
C ALA A 325 6.12 10.66 11.27
N TYR A 326 7.06 9.83 10.81
CA TYR A 326 8.04 9.15 11.64
C TYR A 326 9.44 9.51 11.18
N GLU A 327 10.39 9.67 12.12
CA GLU A 327 11.77 9.87 11.77
C GLU A 327 12.34 8.61 11.09
N ALA A 328 12.89 8.75 9.89
CA ALA A 328 13.37 7.64 9.08
C ALA A 328 14.49 6.83 9.76
N GLY A 329 15.30 7.47 10.61
CA GLY A 329 16.40 6.86 11.33
C GLY A 329 15.98 5.97 12.50
N THR A 330 14.96 6.36 13.23
CA THR A 330 14.59 5.79 14.54
C THR A 330 13.19 5.20 14.61
N GLY A 331 12.28 5.62 13.70
CA GLY A 331 10.86 5.26 13.76
C GLY A 331 10.07 6.05 14.82
N GLN A 332 10.67 7.05 15.45
CA GLN A 332 9.96 7.89 16.41
C GLN A 332 8.91 8.75 15.68
N GLU A 333 7.67 8.78 16.20
CA GLU A 333 6.63 9.67 15.69
C GLU A 333 7.00 11.13 15.94
N VAL A 334 6.94 11.95 14.88
CA VAL A 334 7.27 13.37 14.90
C VAL A 334 6.02 14.21 15.01
N TRP A 335 5.00 13.89 14.22
CA TRP A 335 3.70 14.54 14.27
C TRP A 335 2.59 13.59 13.78
N ARG A 336 1.36 13.92 14.21
CA ARG A 336 0.13 13.24 13.80
C ARG A 336 -0.98 14.27 13.57
N PHE A 337 -1.67 14.14 12.45
CA PHE A 337 -2.91 14.86 12.14
C PHE A 337 -4.07 13.87 12.11
N SER A 338 -5.07 14.03 12.97
CA SER A 338 -6.28 13.22 12.98
C SER A 338 -7.27 13.75 11.94
N THR A 339 -7.75 12.91 11.04
CA THR A 339 -8.77 13.28 10.05
C THR A 339 -10.15 13.45 10.69
N ILE A 340 -10.37 12.83 11.83
CA ILE A 340 -11.57 13.03 12.65
C ILE A 340 -11.14 13.78 13.91
N PRO A 341 -11.52 15.06 14.06
CA PRO A 341 -11.05 15.89 15.16
C PRO A 341 -11.58 15.42 16.52
N LYS A 342 -10.82 15.70 17.56
CA LYS A 342 -11.27 15.50 18.94
C LYS A 342 -12.21 16.63 19.36
N PRO A 343 -13.06 16.43 20.37
CA PRO A 343 -13.88 17.51 20.91
C PRO A 343 -13.08 18.76 21.24
N GLY A 344 -13.48 19.91 20.70
CA GLY A 344 -12.81 21.20 20.86
C GLY A 344 -11.73 21.52 19.83
N GLU A 345 -11.31 20.58 18.99
CA GLU A 345 -10.47 20.85 17.83
C GLU A 345 -11.33 21.40 16.67
N ALA A 346 -10.71 22.18 15.77
CA ALA A 346 -11.39 22.72 14.59
C ALA A 346 -11.98 21.60 13.74
N GLY A 347 -13.23 21.73 13.31
CA GLY A 347 -14.01 20.72 12.57
C GLY A 347 -14.83 19.79 13.48
N SER A 348 -14.57 19.75 14.80
CA SER A 348 -15.35 18.90 15.72
C SER A 348 -16.82 19.32 15.85
N GLU A 349 -17.12 20.58 15.58
CA GLU A 349 -18.48 21.13 15.51
C GLU A 349 -19.34 20.57 14.38
N THR A 350 -18.72 19.90 13.43
CA THR A 350 -19.41 19.24 12.30
C THR A 350 -19.81 17.77 12.60
N TRP A 351 -19.60 17.33 13.83
CA TRP A 351 -19.93 15.99 14.31
C TRP A 351 -20.94 16.04 15.44
N GLN A 352 -21.97 15.18 15.36
CA GLN A 352 -23.02 15.13 16.37
C GLN A 352 -22.64 14.18 17.52
N GLY A 353 -22.76 14.63 18.74
CA GLY A 353 -22.66 13.79 19.95
C GLY A 353 -21.32 13.07 20.05
N LYS A 354 -21.37 11.74 20.06
CA LYS A 354 -20.20 10.86 20.14
C LYS A 354 -19.80 10.22 18.79
N SER A 355 -20.44 10.62 17.68
CA SER A 355 -20.22 9.98 16.38
C SER A 355 -18.75 10.04 15.91
N ALA A 356 -18.01 11.08 16.34
CA ALA A 356 -16.58 11.19 16.07
C ALA A 356 -15.69 10.13 16.76
N GLU A 357 -16.20 9.40 17.79
CA GLU A 357 -15.39 8.39 18.48
C GLU A 357 -15.01 7.24 17.55
N HIS A 358 -15.89 6.90 16.59
CA HIS A 358 -15.66 5.92 15.53
C HIS A 358 -15.99 6.51 14.15
N GLY A 359 -15.54 7.74 13.92
CA GLY A 359 -15.92 8.55 12.77
C GLY A 359 -15.26 8.14 11.45
N SER A 360 -14.45 7.09 11.40
CA SER A 360 -13.75 6.59 10.21
C SER A 360 -12.78 7.62 9.59
N GLY A 361 -12.96 8.09 8.37
CA GLY A 361 -12.06 9.05 7.71
C GLY A 361 -10.65 8.50 7.52
N ALA A 362 -10.51 7.23 7.21
CA ALA A 362 -9.24 6.55 7.04
C ALA A 362 -8.38 7.19 5.91
N THR A 363 -7.08 6.97 5.94
CA THR A 363 -6.09 7.56 5.03
C THR A 363 -5.26 6.43 4.40
N TRP A 364 -5.96 5.48 3.80
CA TRP A 364 -5.43 4.19 3.39
C TRP A 364 -4.67 4.19 2.05
N MET A 365 -4.63 5.36 1.38
CA MET A 365 -3.80 5.58 0.20
C MET A 365 -2.62 6.50 0.51
N ILE A 366 -1.67 6.56 -0.42
CA ILE A 366 -0.50 7.43 -0.33
C ILE A 366 -0.85 8.86 -0.72
N GLY A 367 -0.27 9.83 -0.03
CA GLY A 367 -0.30 11.24 -0.42
C GLY A 367 0.78 11.62 -1.44
N THR A 368 0.84 12.90 -1.77
CA THR A 368 1.83 13.49 -2.68
C THR A 368 2.55 14.66 -2.00
N TYR A 369 3.73 15.02 -2.51
CA TYR A 369 4.57 16.06 -1.90
C TYR A 369 5.03 17.10 -2.91
N ASP A 370 4.86 18.38 -2.56
CA ASP A 370 5.43 19.52 -3.27
C ASP A 370 6.67 20.04 -2.53
N PRO A 371 7.89 19.82 -3.06
CA PRO A 371 9.12 20.28 -2.41
C PRO A 371 9.30 21.82 -2.46
N GLN A 372 8.56 22.54 -3.32
CA GLN A 372 8.66 24.00 -3.42
C GLN A 372 7.80 24.69 -2.37
N LEU A 373 6.65 24.10 -2.03
CA LEU A 373 5.73 24.61 -1.02
C LEU A 373 5.96 23.95 0.36
N ASP A 374 6.75 22.88 0.43
CA ASP A 374 6.97 22.01 1.61
C ASP A 374 5.64 21.50 2.19
N LEU A 375 4.71 21.11 1.28
CA LEU A 375 3.38 20.61 1.61
C LEU A 375 3.21 19.17 1.13
N VAL A 376 2.60 18.34 1.99
CA VAL A 376 2.03 17.06 1.59
C VAL A 376 0.53 17.23 1.38
N TYR A 377 0.01 16.60 0.31
CA TYR A 377 -1.42 16.54 0.03
C TYR A 377 -1.90 15.13 0.26
N TRP A 378 -2.78 14.97 1.24
CA TRP A 378 -3.21 13.65 1.67
C TRP A 378 -4.72 13.49 1.55
N PRO A 379 -5.23 12.44 0.86
CA PRO A 379 -6.65 12.17 0.78
C PRO A 379 -7.16 11.49 2.05
N SER A 380 -8.45 11.64 2.35
CA SER A 380 -9.14 10.96 3.44
C SER A 380 -10.42 10.28 2.98
N GLY A 381 -10.75 9.17 3.63
CA GLY A 381 -11.92 8.36 3.33
C GLY A 381 -13.21 8.88 3.96
N ASN A 382 -14.25 8.10 3.73
CA ASN A 382 -15.62 8.38 4.14
C ASN A 382 -15.82 8.42 5.67
N PRO A 383 -16.89 9.07 6.17
CA PRO A 383 -17.26 9.03 7.58
C PRO A 383 -18.01 7.74 7.92
N GLY A 384 -17.77 7.18 9.12
CA GLY A 384 -18.49 6.01 9.62
C GLY A 384 -19.72 6.34 10.46
N PRO A 385 -20.75 5.48 10.46
CA PRO A 385 -20.90 4.29 9.60
C PRO A 385 -21.23 4.68 8.15
N ASP A 386 -20.76 3.87 7.19
CA ASP A 386 -20.67 4.24 5.77
C ASP A 386 -22.00 4.62 5.12
N PHE A 387 -23.06 3.85 5.41
CA PHE A 387 -24.36 3.99 4.74
C PHE A 387 -25.46 4.61 5.62
N ASN A 388 -25.13 5.05 6.84
CA ASN A 388 -26.09 5.65 7.77
C ASN A 388 -25.54 6.91 8.44
N GLY A 389 -26.02 8.08 8.01
CA GLY A 389 -25.67 9.38 8.57
C GLY A 389 -26.57 9.87 9.72
N ASP A 390 -27.63 9.11 10.12
CA ASP A 390 -28.69 9.60 11.01
C ASP A 390 -28.17 10.04 12.40
N ASN A 391 -27.03 9.53 12.85
CA ASN A 391 -26.44 9.83 14.15
C ASN A 391 -25.18 10.71 14.07
N ARG A 392 -24.87 11.27 12.88
CA ARG A 392 -23.70 12.09 12.65
C ARG A 392 -24.00 13.34 11.81
N ASP A 393 -25.10 14.03 12.14
CA ASP A 393 -25.46 15.29 11.47
C ASP A 393 -24.27 16.25 11.36
N GLY A 394 -24.24 17.01 10.25
CA GLY A 394 -23.17 17.94 9.91
C GLY A 394 -22.29 17.41 8.78
N ASP A 395 -21.26 18.17 8.43
CA ASP A 395 -20.38 17.87 7.29
C ASP A 395 -19.40 16.72 7.55
N ASN A 396 -19.15 16.36 8.82
CA ASN A 396 -18.24 15.31 9.26
C ASN A 396 -16.77 15.56 8.83
N LEU A 397 -16.26 16.75 9.08
CA LEU A 397 -14.88 17.12 8.77
C LEU A 397 -13.87 16.26 9.57
N TYR A 398 -12.77 15.81 8.97
CA TYR A 398 -12.28 16.05 7.61
C TYR A 398 -12.38 14.75 6.77
N SER A 399 -13.51 14.04 6.81
CA SER A 399 -13.77 12.91 5.90
C SER A 399 -13.93 13.39 4.46
N ASP A 400 -13.75 12.49 3.50
CA ASP A 400 -13.88 12.73 2.05
C ASP A 400 -13.19 14.00 1.56
N SER A 401 -11.98 14.23 2.02
CA SER A 401 -11.26 15.47 1.82
C SER A 401 -9.89 15.26 1.19
N ILE A 402 -9.40 16.33 0.56
CA ILE A 402 -7.97 16.51 0.33
C ILE A 402 -7.42 17.48 1.37
N LEU A 403 -6.34 17.07 2.04
CA LEU A 403 -5.71 17.80 3.14
C LEU A 403 -4.33 18.28 2.70
N ALA A 404 -4.07 19.59 2.77
CA ALA A 404 -2.74 20.15 2.57
C ALA A 404 -2.06 20.37 3.92
N LEU A 405 -1.06 19.55 4.24
CA LEU A 405 -0.36 19.54 5.52
C LEU A 405 1.08 20.05 5.34
N GLU A 406 1.58 20.84 6.26
CA GLU A 406 3.01 21.18 6.35
C GLU A 406 3.80 19.88 6.57
N ALA A 407 4.75 19.56 5.69
CA ALA A 407 5.46 18.27 5.71
C ALA A 407 6.22 18.02 7.02
N LYS A 408 6.77 19.09 7.66
CA LYS A 408 7.57 18.99 8.88
C LYS A 408 6.76 18.96 10.18
N THR A 409 5.53 19.52 10.18
CA THR A 409 4.78 19.73 11.41
C THR A 409 3.41 19.07 11.43
N GLY A 410 2.91 18.61 10.28
CA GLY A 410 1.56 18.06 10.11
C GLY A 410 0.46 19.13 10.26
N LYS A 411 0.81 20.42 10.32
CA LYS A 411 -0.18 21.50 10.48
C LYS A 411 -0.99 21.66 9.19
N LEU A 412 -2.32 21.64 9.34
CA LEU A 412 -3.25 21.88 8.23
C LEU A 412 -3.13 23.33 7.71
N LYS A 413 -2.88 23.46 6.40
CA LYS A 413 -2.84 24.75 5.69
C LYS A 413 -4.19 25.07 5.05
N TRP A 414 -4.75 24.10 4.34
CA TRP A 414 -6.07 24.15 3.75
C TRP A 414 -6.59 22.74 3.52
N TYR A 415 -7.90 22.63 3.34
CA TYR A 415 -8.56 21.40 2.95
C TYR A 415 -9.69 21.71 1.96
N TYR A 416 -10.13 20.67 1.25
CA TYR A 416 -11.37 20.71 0.49
C TYR A 416 -12.11 19.39 0.68
N GLN A 417 -13.38 19.47 1.07
CA GLN A 417 -14.24 18.30 1.26
C GLN A 417 -15.07 18.07 0.01
N PHE A 418 -14.92 16.89 -0.62
CA PHE A 418 -15.57 16.55 -1.88
C PHE A 418 -17.04 16.13 -1.69
N THR A 419 -17.33 15.40 -0.63
CA THR A 419 -18.66 14.85 -0.33
C THR A 419 -19.00 15.08 1.14
N PRO A 420 -19.52 16.26 1.50
CA PRO A 420 -19.99 16.52 2.87
C PRO A 420 -21.09 15.54 3.26
N HIS A 421 -21.03 15.00 4.48
CA HIS A 421 -22.00 14.04 5.02
C HIS A 421 -22.21 12.83 4.13
N ASP A 422 -21.12 12.24 3.62
CA ASP A 422 -21.21 11.07 2.73
C ASP A 422 -21.91 9.89 3.41
N ILE A 423 -22.84 9.27 2.69
CA ILE A 423 -23.57 8.04 3.05
C ILE A 423 -23.49 6.98 1.95
N HIS A 424 -22.45 7.05 1.13
CA HIS A 424 -22.30 6.22 -0.06
C HIS A 424 -20.99 5.44 -0.10
N ASP A 425 -20.08 5.67 0.87
CA ASP A 425 -18.73 5.11 0.89
C ASP A 425 -17.92 5.60 -0.34
N TRP A 426 -17.87 6.94 -0.52
CA TRP A 426 -17.12 7.56 -1.62
C TRP A 426 -15.82 8.20 -1.16
N ASP A 427 -15.02 7.40 -0.44
CA ASP A 427 -13.66 7.82 -0.09
C ASP A 427 -13.05 8.77 -1.12
N ALA A 428 -12.40 9.84 -0.69
CA ALA A 428 -11.65 10.73 -1.58
C ALA A 428 -10.21 10.22 -1.85
N GLU A 429 -9.97 8.94 -1.71
CA GLU A 429 -8.66 8.27 -1.67
C GLU A 429 -7.99 8.10 -3.05
N GLU A 430 -8.48 8.80 -4.09
CA GLU A 430 -7.76 8.88 -5.35
C GLU A 430 -6.50 9.73 -5.17
N PRO A 431 -5.30 9.19 -5.53
CA PRO A 431 -4.06 9.93 -5.36
C PRO A 431 -4.09 11.27 -6.12
N PRO A 432 -3.88 12.41 -5.45
CA PRO A 432 -3.84 13.70 -6.12
C PRO A 432 -2.60 13.80 -7.01
N VAL A 433 -2.74 14.44 -8.18
CA VAL A 433 -1.64 14.68 -9.11
C VAL A 433 -1.27 16.15 -9.11
N LEU A 434 0.01 16.45 -8.83
CA LEU A 434 0.53 17.81 -8.82
C LEU A 434 1.10 18.14 -10.20
N VAL A 435 0.68 19.27 -10.77
CA VAL A 435 1.04 19.70 -12.12
C VAL A 435 1.42 21.17 -12.13
N ASP A 436 2.61 21.50 -12.64
CA ASP A 436 3.01 22.85 -12.96
C ASP A 436 2.77 23.08 -14.46
N THR A 437 1.82 23.94 -14.79
CA THR A 437 1.45 24.18 -16.19
C THR A 437 0.81 25.57 -16.37
N ASN A 438 0.61 25.97 -17.63
CA ASN A 438 -0.21 27.12 -17.94
C ASN A 438 -1.69 26.76 -17.80
N TRP A 439 -2.40 27.54 -16.98
CA TRP A 439 -3.84 27.46 -16.79
C TRP A 439 -4.49 28.72 -17.38
N HIS A 440 -5.24 28.57 -18.45
CA HIS A 440 -5.83 29.71 -19.21
C HIS A 440 -4.83 30.85 -19.50
N GLY A 441 -3.61 30.47 -19.90
CA GLY A 441 -2.51 31.39 -20.26
C GLY A 441 -1.68 31.93 -19.09
N GLN A 442 -1.97 31.52 -17.84
CA GLN A 442 -1.21 31.90 -16.65
C GLN A 442 -0.49 30.70 -16.05
N PRO A 443 0.81 30.81 -15.68
CA PRO A 443 1.49 29.76 -14.92
C PRO A 443 0.79 29.49 -13.60
N ARG A 444 0.44 28.22 -13.31
CA ARG A 444 -0.22 27.81 -12.08
C ARG A 444 0.37 26.51 -11.54
N LYS A 445 0.32 26.38 -10.23
CA LYS A 445 0.60 25.16 -9.48
C LYS A 445 -0.73 24.44 -9.23
N LEU A 446 -1.01 23.41 -10.01
CA LEU A 446 -2.29 22.73 -9.94
C LEU A 446 -2.20 21.45 -9.09
N LEU A 447 -3.30 21.13 -8.41
CA LEU A 447 -3.64 19.79 -7.94
C LEU A 447 -4.86 19.34 -8.71
N ILE A 448 -4.79 18.19 -9.35
CA ILE A 448 -5.89 17.61 -10.11
C ILE A 448 -6.27 16.25 -9.55
N GLN A 449 -7.58 15.97 -9.51
CA GLN A 449 -8.13 14.71 -9.02
C GLN A 449 -9.48 14.44 -9.68
N ALA A 450 -9.67 13.23 -10.20
CA ALA A 450 -11.01 12.68 -10.47
C ALA A 450 -11.45 11.92 -9.24
N ASN A 451 -12.64 12.18 -8.72
CA ASN A 451 -13.10 11.66 -7.44
C ASN A 451 -14.20 10.60 -7.60
N ARG A 452 -14.34 9.70 -6.61
CA ARG A 452 -15.37 8.64 -6.58
C ARG A 452 -16.77 9.23 -6.75
N ASN A 453 -17.02 10.44 -6.28
CA ASN A 453 -18.29 11.14 -6.40
C ASN A 453 -18.71 11.51 -7.85
N GLY A 454 -17.83 11.28 -8.84
CA GLY A 454 -18.12 11.45 -10.27
C GLY A 454 -17.71 12.80 -10.84
N PHE A 455 -17.06 13.67 -10.09
CA PHE A 455 -16.53 14.94 -10.55
C PHE A 455 -15.00 14.94 -10.67
N PHE A 456 -14.51 15.62 -11.69
CA PHE A 456 -13.11 15.99 -11.88
C PHE A 456 -12.87 17.38 -11.33
N TYR A 457 -11.81 17.54 -10.54
CA TYR A 457 -11.46 18.78 -9.82
C TYR A 457 -10.08 19.27 -10.21
N VAL A 458 -9.95 20.59 -10.32
CA VAL A 458 -8.68 21.30 -10.48
C VAL A 458 -8.59 22.39 -9.41
N PHE A 459 -7.51 22.40 -8.65
CA PHE A 459 -7.24 23.39 -7.61
C PHE A 459 -5.93 24.13 -7.90
N ASP A 460 -5.85 25.39 -7.47
CA ASP A 460 -4.55 25.99 -7.16
C ASP A 460 -4.04 25.38 -5.86
N ARG A 461 -2.98 24.56 -5.94
CA ARG A 461 -2.51 23.78 -4.78
C ARG A 461 -1.83 24.60 -3.70
N SER A 462 -1.45 25.86 -4.00
CA SER A 462 -0.86 26.76 -2.99
C SER A 462 -1.89 27.32 -2.03
N SER A 463 -3.13 27.53 -2.49
CA SER A 463 -4.21 28.17 -1.73
C SER A 463 -5.39 27.26 -1.40
N GLY A 464 -5.57 26.16 -2.17
CA GLY A 464 -6.79 25.34 -2.12
C GLY A 464 -7.96 25.93 -2.93
N GLU A 465 -7.72 27.01 -3.72
CA GLU A 465 -8.76 27.60 -4.58
C GLU A 465 -9.25 26.58 -5.61
N LEU A 466 -10.56 26.30 -5.62
CA LEU A 466 -11.18 25.47 -6.64
C LEU A 466 -11.28 26.27 -7.95
N LEU A 467 -10.57 25.80 -8.99
CA LEU A 467 -10.52 26.43 -10.30
C LEU A 467 -11.53 25.81 -11.28
N LEU A 468 -11.76 24.51 -11.15
CA LEU A 468 -12.70 23.74 -11.96
C LEU A 468 -13.26 22.56 -11.18
N ALA A 469 -14.57 22.35 -11.32
CA ALA A 469 -15.21 21.09 -10.96
C ALA A 469 -16.21 20.71 -12.08
N LYS A 470 -16.06 19.50 -12.64
CA LYS A 470 -16.93 19.07 -13.75
C LYS A 470 -17.19 17.57 -13.68
N ALA A 471 -18.46 17.19 -13.84
CA ALA A 471 -18.84 15.79 -13.94
C ALA A 471 -18.16 15.12 -15.14
N PHE A 472 -17.58 13.94 -14.92
CA PHE A 472 -16.96 13.12 -15.97
C PHE A 472 -17.73 11.84 -16.27
N LEU A 473 -18.86 11.61 -15.59
CA LEU A 473 -19.77 10.49 -15.80
C LEU A 473 -20.96 10.87 -16.66
N LYS A 474 -21.51 9.91 -17.39
CA LYS A 474 -22.77 10.04 -18.14
C LYS A 474 -23.99 9.87 -17.23
N LYS A 475 -23.85 9.02 -16.18
CA LYS A 475 -24.90 8.79 -15.17
C LYS A 475 -24.46 9.37 -13.84
N LEU A 476 -25.09 10.44 -13.41
CA LEU A 476 -24.87 11.11 -12.13
C LEU A 476 -26.20 11.61 -11.62
N ASN A 477 -26.68 11.15 -10.47
CA ASN A 477 -27.99 11.56 -9.95
C ASN A 477 -27.94 12.13 -8.51
N TRP A 478 -26.83 11.96 -7.76
CA TRP A 478 -26.74 12.43 -6.39
C TRP A 478 -26.57 13.94 -6.26
N ALA A 479 -25.91 14.56 -7.22
CA ALA A 479 -25.71 16.00 -7.30
C ALA A 479 -25.90 16.51 -8.73
N LYS A 480 -26.38 17.74 -8.86
CA LYS A 480 -26.53 18.41 -10.13
C LYS A 480 -25.20 18.98 -10.64
N GLU A 481 -24.46 19.62 -9.76
CA GLU A 481 -23.20 20.30 -10.04
C GLU A 481 -22.46 20.60 -8.74
N ILE A 482 -21.22 21.06 -8.83
CA ILE A 482 -20.52 21.71 -7.73
C ILE A 482 -20.79 23.20 -7.82
N GLY A 483 -21.35 23.78 -6.77
CA GLY A 483 -21.73 25.18 -6.70
C GLY A 483 -20.53 26.12 -6.71
N LYS A 484 -20.78 27.42 -6.85
CA LYS A 484 -19.74 28.45 -6.83
C LYS A 484 -19.03 28.58 -5.49
N ASP A 485 -19.65 28.08 -4.44
CA ASP A 485 -19.10 27.98 -3.08
C ASP A 485 -18.20 26.74 -2.90
N GLY A 486 -18.04 25.94 -3.95
CA GLY A 486 -17.27 24.71 -3.93
C GLY A 486 -18.03 23.51 -3.32
N ARG A 487 -19.31 23.65 -3.00
CA ARG A 487 -20.11 22.55 -2.41
C ARG A 487 -20.98 21.87 -3.46
N PRO A 488 -21.23 20.55 -3.33
CA PRO A 488 -22.16 19.88 -4.22
C PRO A 488 -23.60 20.41 -4.03
N VAL A 489 -24.30 20.67 -5.14
CA VAL A 489 -25.72 20.93 -5.17
C VAL A 489 -26.44 19.59 -5.20
N VAL A 490 -26.68 19.03 -4.02
CA VAL A 490 -27.21 17.67 -3.84
C VAL A 490 -28.65 17.57 -4.31
N ASN A 491 -28.97 16.51 -5.04
CA ASN A 491 -30.34 16.18 -5.42
C ASN A 491 -31.04 15.39 -4.30
N GLN A 492 -32.30 15.64 -4.11
CA GLN A 492 -33.13 14.83 -3.26
C GLN A 492 -33.47 13.52 -4.02
N LEU A 493 -32.86 12.40 -3.61
CA LEU A 493 -33.14 11.11 -4.17
C LEU A 493 -34.39 10.52 -3.52
N PRO A 494 -35.35 9.99 -4.31
CA PRO A 494 -36.54 9.39 -3.75
C PRO A 494 -36.21 8.01 -3.16
N ASP A 495 -36.76 7.71 -1.98
CA ASP A 495 -36.78 6.37 -1.44
C ASP A 495 -37.69 5.47 -2.28
N LEU A 496 -37.21 4.26 -2.57
CA LEU A 496 -38.01 3.22 -3.20
C LEU A 496 -38.98 2.61 -2.19
N PRO A 497 -40.08 1.93 -2.64
CA PRO A 497 -41.08 1.35 -1.74
C PRO A 497 -40.54 0.37 -0.69
N ASN A 498 -39.36 -0.20 -0.93
CA ASN A 498 -38.65 -1.10 -0.01
C ASN A 498 -37.64 -0.40 0.93
N GLY A 499 -37.63 0.95 0.93
CA GLY A 499 -36.71 1.76 1.73
C GLY A 499 -35.27 1.81 1.20
N GLU A 500 -35.03 1.39 -0.05
CA GLU A 500 -33.74 1.55 -0.73
C GLU A 500 -33.70 2.85 -1.53
N SER A 501 -32.49 3.39 -1.75
CA SER A 501 -32.23 4.54 -2.60
C SER A 501 -31.43 4.13 -3.83
N TYR A 502 -31.83 4.59 -5.03
CA TYR A 502 -31.11 4.36 -6.29
C TYR A 502 -30.09 5.48 -6.52
N VAL A 503 -28.80 5.14 -6.51
CA VAL A 503 -27.70 6.12 -6.53
C VAL A 503 -26.73 5.82 -7.66
N CYS A 504 -26.35 6.89 -8.38
CA CYS A 504 -25.33 6.92 -9.43
C CYS A 504 -24.34 8.06 -9.16
N PRO A 505 -23.02 7.80 -9.12
CA PRO A 505 -22.38 6.47 -9.23
C PRO A 505 -22.72 5.57 -8.04
N GLY A 506 -22.47 4.26 -8.20
CA GLY A 506 -22.61 3.30 -7.12
C GLY A 506 -21.42 3.30 -6.16
N ILE A 507 -21.33 2.29 -5.29
CA ILE A 507 -20.31 2.18 -4.24
C ILE A 507 -18.85 2.25 -4.76
N GLN A 508 -18.59 1.74 -5.96
CA GLN A 508 -17.25 1.83 -6.55
C GLN A 508 -16.88 3.25 -7.02
N GLY A 509 -17.86 4.17 -7.01
CA GLY A 509 -17.67 5.53 -7.51
C GLY A 509 -17.59 5.63 -9.02
N GLY A 510 -17.32 6.83 -9.52
CA GLY A 510 -17.04 7.12 -10.92
C GLY A 510 -15.62 6.76 -11.36
N THR A 511 -14.74 6.66 -10.42
CA THR A 511 -13.38 6.09 -10.45
C THR A 511 -13.09 5.54 -9.04
N ASN A 512 -11.87 5.10 -8.75
CA ASN A 512 -11.50 4.64 -7.41
C ASN A 512 -10.00 4.89 -7.18
N TRP A 513 -9.39 4.36 -6.14
CA TRP A 513 -7.98 4.53 -5.74
C TRP A 513 -6.94 4.25 -6.85
N TYR A 514 -7.37 3.79 -8.01
CA TYR A 514 -6.49 3.47 -9.13
C TYR A 514 -5.63 4.66 -9.52
N SER A 515 -4.32 4.43 -9.68
CA SER A 515 -3.42 5.52 -10.07
C SER A 515 -3.81 6.10 -11.43
N THR A 516 -3.75 7.40 -11.51
CA THR A 516 -4.04 8.21 -12.71
C THR A 516 -2.75 8.77 -13.29
N SER A 517 -2.82 9.40 -14.46
CA SER A 517 -1.66 10.00 -15.09
C SER A 517 -2.02 11.24 -15.89
N PHE A 518 -1.25 12.30 -15.75
CA PHE A 518 -1.31 13.49 -16.58
C PHE A 518 -0.12 13.51 -17.56
N ASN A 519 -0.38 13.72 -18.84
CA ASN A 519 0.65 13.88 -19.84
C ASN A 519 0.79 15.35 -20.25
N PRO A 520 1.90 16.02 -19.91
CA PRO A 520 2.09 17.43 -20.24
C PRO A 520 2.21 17.70 -21.75
N GLY A 521 2.54 16.69 -22.56
CA GLY A 521 2.63 16.80 -24.02
C GLY A 521 1.24 16.89 -24.70
N THR A 522 0.24 16.22 -24.14
CA THR A 522 -1.13 16.21 -24.65
C THR A 522 -2.06 17.17 -23.91
N GLY A 523 -1.71 17.58 -22.67
CA GLY A 523 -2.59 18.30 -21.76
C GLY A 523 -3.74 17.48 -21.20
N LEU A 524 -3.69 16.14 -21.35
CA LEU A 524 -4.76 15.22 -20.97
C LEU A 524 -4.44 14.47 -19.67
N TYR A 525 -5.47 14.28 -18.88
CA TYR A 525 -5.48 13.49 -17.65
C TYR A 525 -6.23 12.19 -17.89
N TYR A 526 -5.57 11.06 -17.66
CA TYR A 526 -6.09 9.73 -17.95
C TYR A 526 -6.57 9.05 -16.68
N ILE A 527 -7.80 8.51 -16.73
CA ILE A 527 -8.46 7.83 -15.62
C ILE A 527 -9.10 6.52 -16.06
N GLN A 528 -9.34 5.63 -15.10
CA GLN A 528 -10.29 4.53 -15.23
C GLN A 528 -11.67 5.04 -14.78
N ALA A 529 -12.60 5.20 -15.68
CA ALA A 529 -13.96 5.63 -15.38
C ALA A 529 -14.91 4.45 -15.26
N LEU A 530 -15.77 4.48 -14.22
CA LEU A 530 -16.75 3.43 -13.90
C LEU A 530 -18.16 4.00 -14.03
N GLU A 531 -19.03 3.32 -14.77
CA GLU A 531 -20.45 3.68 -14.90
C GLU A 531 -21.30 2.53 -14.35
N ARG A 532 -21.80 2.69 -13.13
CA ARG A 532 -22.70 1.75 -12.46
C ARG A 532 -23.52 2.47 -11.43
N CYS A 533 -24.77 2.07 -11.26
CA CYS A 533 -25.63 2.51 -10.18
C CYS A 533 -25.88 1.36 -9.20
N ASN A 534 -26.12 1.69 -7.94
CA ASN A 534 -26.43 0.73 -6.89
C ASN A 534 -27.71 1.11 -6.15
N LEU A 535 -28.28 0.13 -5.47
CA LEU A 535 -29.33 0.31 -4.48
C LEU A 535 -28.70 0.26 -3.09
N TYR A 536 -28.95 1.30 -2.30
CA TYR A 536 -28.45 1.48 -0.96
C TYR A 536 -29.58 1.32 0.05
N SER A 537 -29.29 0.67 1.16
CA SER A 537 -30.19 0.62 2.32
C SER A 537 -29.41 0.96 3.59
N LYS A 538 -30.03 1.69 4.52
CA LYS A 538 -29.44 2.05 5.81
C LYS A 538 -30.05 1.25 6.95
N ARG A 539 -29.29 1.03 8.03
CA ARG A 539 -29.75 0.47 9.29
C ARG A 539 -28.97 1.07 10.45
N ALA A 540 -29.59 1.20 11.60
CA ALA A 540 -28.89 1.56 12.83
C ALA A 540 -27.84 0.49 13.18
N MET A 541 -26.68 0.94 13.61
CA MET A 541 -25.58 0.06 14.00
C MET A 541 -24.77 0.69 15.12
N GLU A 542 -24.42 -0.11 16.12
CA GLU A 542 -23.45 0.25 17.17
C GLU A 542 -22.07 -0.28 16.77
N TRP A 543 -21.03 0.47 17.09
CA TRP A 543 -19.66 0.03 16.84
C TRP A 543 -19.27 -1.12 17.79
N GLU A 544 -18.53 -2.08 17.27
CA GLU A 544 -17.97 -3.20 18.02
C GLU A 544 -16.58 -3.55 17.49
N ALA A 545 -15.60 -3.67 18.38
CA ALA A 545 -14.26 -4.12 18.03
C ALA A 545 -14.29 -5.49 17.35
N GLY A 546 -13.50 -5.65 16.29
CA GLY A 546 -13.44 -6.89 15.50
C GLY A 546 -14.59 -7.07 14.50
N LYS A 547 -15.42 -6.04 14.27
CA LYS A 547 -16.53 -6.06 13.30
C LYS A 547 -16.50 -4.87 12.35
N GLY A 548 -17.12 -5.05 11.18
CA GLY A 548 -17.38 -3.96 10.23
C GLY A 548 -18.43 -2.98 10.79
N PHE A 549 -18.31 -1.71 10.42
CA PHE A 549 -19.18 -0.61 10.89
C PHE A 549 -19.88 0.11 9.73
N MET A 550 -20.45 -0.64 8.80
CA MET A 550 -21.00 -0.07 7.54
C MET A 550 -22.36 0.61 7.70
N GLY A 551 -23.17 0.25 8.68
CA GLY A 551 -24.48 0.89 8.91
C GLY A 551 -25.52 0.69 7.80
N GLY A 552 -25.40 -0.36 6.98
CA GLY A 552 -26.31 -0.61 5.86
C GLY A 552 -25.86 -1.73 4.95
N SER A 553 -26.39 -1.71 3.72
CA SER A 553 -25.96 -2.61 2.65
C SER A 553 -26.13 -1.99 1.26
N VAL A 554 -25.35 -2.49 0.30
CA VAL A 554 -25.37 -2.05 -1.09
C VAL A 554 -25.47 -3.26 -2.00
N ARG A 555 -26.32 -3.16 -3.03
CA ARG A 555 -26.43 -4.17 -4.07
C ARG A 555 -26.50 -3.57 -5.45
N PRO A 556 -26.14 -4.32 -6.51
CA PRO A 556 -26.32 -3.86 -7.89
C PRO A 556 -27.78 -3.48 -8.16
N ALA A 557 -28.01 -2.36 -8.83
CA ALA A 557 -29.30 -2.03 -9.37
C ALA A 557 -29.65 -3.04 -10.47
N PRO A 558 -30.91 -3.56 -10.53
CA PRO A 558 -31.34 -4.46 -11.59
C PRO A 558 -31.21 -3.80 -12.96
N ASP A 559 -30.86 -4.58 -13.97
CA ASP A 559 -30.79 -4.17 -15.39
C ASP A 559 -29.85 -3.00 -15.69
N GLU A 560 -29.01 -2.63 -14.73
CA GLU A 560 -27.99 -1.61 -14.93
C GLU A 560 -26.70 -2.23 -15.49
N PRO A 561 -26.26 -1.82 -16.71
CA PRO A 561 -25.00 -2.28 -17.25
C PRO A 561 -23.84 -1.70 -16.42
N TYR A 562 -22.90 -2.55 -16.07
CA TYR A 562 -21.60 -2.11 -15.60
C TYR A 562 -20.71 -1.83 -16.81
N THR A 563 -20.28 -0.59 -16.96
CA THR A 563 -19.32 -0.22 -18.01
C THR A 563 -18.09 0.40 -17.38
N LYS A 564 -16.94 0.14 -17.99
CA LYS A 564 -15.66 0.71 -17.62
C LYS A 564 -14.97 1.22 -18.87
N SER A 565 -14.29 2.36 -18.74
CA SER A 565 -13.54 2.99 -19.83
C SER A 565 -12.21 3.54 -19.33
N VAL A 566 -11.20 3.54 -20.18
CA VAL A 566 -10.10 4.51 -20.04
C VAL A 566 -10.59 5.81 -20.64
N ARG A 567 -10.56 6.87 -19.85
CA ARG A 567 -11.07 8.20 -20.24
C ARG A 567 -9.95 9.23 -20.17
N ALA A 568 -9.82 10.05 -21.19
CA ALA A 568 -8.91 11.21 -21.20
C ALA A 568 -9.70 12.49 -21.01
N ILE A 569 -9.33 13.26 -20.00
CA ILE A 569 -9.95 14.53 -19.64
C ILE A 569 -8.98 15.66 -19.97
N ASP A 570 -9.43 16.65 -20.75
CA ASP A 570 -8.72 17.89 -20.94
C ASP A 570 -8.74 18.69 -19.63
N ILE A 571 -7.58 18.99 -19.06
CA ILE A 571 -7.52 19.62 -17.74
C ILE A 571 -8.00 21.08 -17.76
N GLN A 572 -7.93 21.80 -18.89
CA GLN A 572 -8.34 23.20 -19.01
C GLN A 572 -9.85 23.35 -18.98
N THR A 573 -10.58 22.35 -19.48
CA THR A 573 -12.02 22.42 -19.68
C THR A 573 -12.83 21.40 -18.87
N GLY A 574 -12.16 20.36 -18.35
CA GLY A 574 -12.80 19.18 -17.77
C GLY A 574 -13.58 18.36 -18.79
N GLY A 575 -13.42 18.63 -20.10
CA GLY A 575 -14.08 17.90 -21.18
C GLY A 575 -13.42 16.55 -21.44
N ILE A 576 -14.23 15.56 -21.83
CA ILE A 576 -13.73 14.25 -22.26
C ILE A 576 -13.20 14.39 -23.69
N ALA A 577 -11.88 14.23 -23.87
CA ALA A 577 -11.24 14.27 -25.16
C ALA A 577 -11.45 12.96 -25.94
N TRP A 578 -11.33 11.83 -25.25
CA TRP A 578 -11.64 10.51 -25.80
C TRP A 578 -12.05 9.53 -24.68
N ASP A 579 -12.76 8.47 -25.07
CA ASP A 579 -13.29 7.44 -24.19
C ASP A 579 -13.06 6.07 -24.84
N LEU A 580 -12.29 5.19 -24.20
CA LEU A 580 -11.99 3.84 -24.67
C LEU A 580 -12.71 2.82 -23.79
N PRO A 581 -13.88 2.30 -24.23
CA PRO A 581 -14.59 1.27 -23.50
C PRO A 581 -13.77 0.00 -23.36
N GLN A 582 -13.82 -0.64 -22.17
CA GLN A 582 -13.16 -1.90 -21.89
C GLN A 582 -14.13 -3.07 -22.09
N ALA A 583 -13.60 -4.18 -22.60
CA ALA A 583 -14.33 -5.44 -22.72
C ALA A 583 -14.43 -6.18 -21.37
N GLY A 584 -15.24 -7.24 -21.28
CA GLY A 584 -15.26 -8.16 -20.14
C GLY A 584 -15.86 -7.61 -18.85
N ALA A 585 -16.89 -6.84 -18.90
CA ALA A 585 -17.51 -6.01 -17.87
C ALA A 585 -17.89 -6.67 -16.50
N ARG A 586 -17.62 -7.94 -16.24
CA ARG A 586 -18.11 -8.62 -15.01
C ARG A 586 -17.15 -8.63 -13.84
N ALA A 587 -15.85 -8.48 -14.04
CA ALA A 587 -14.87 -8.44 -12.98
C ALA A 587 -14.23 -7.06 -12.91
N PRO A 588 -14.32 -6.33 -11.80
CA PRO A 588 -13.66 -5.04 -11.68
C PRO A 588 -12.16 -5.24 -11.71
N SER A 589 -11.51 -4.88 -12.81
CA SER A 589 -10.08 -4.61 -12.82
C SER A 589 -9.86 -3.28 -12.10
N SER A 590 -8.90 -3.24 -11.17
CA SER A 590 -8.56 -2.05 -10.38
C SER A 590 -7.19 -1.49 -10.79
N ALA A 591 -6.75 -1.76 -12.04
CA ALA A 591 -5.47 -1.29 -12.55
C ALA A 591 -5.45 0.22 -12.71
N GLY A 592 -4.35 0.85 -12.28
CA GLY A 592 -4.08 2.24 -12.62
C GLY A 592 -3.51 2.40 -14.03
N LEU A 593 -3.11 3.63 -14.35
CA LEU A 593 -2.57 4.04 -15.64
C LEU A 593 -1.16 4.64 -15.48
N MET A 594 -0.40 4.60 -16.58
CA MET A 594 0.88 5.30 -16.71
C MET A 594 0.99 5.86 -18.11
N SER A 595 1.38 7.14 -18.23
CA SER A 595 1.61 7.77 -19.54
C SER A 595 3.10 8.07 -19.78
N THR A 596 3.47 8.21 -21.04
CA THR A 596 4.86 8.42 -21.48
C THR A 596 5.00 9.66 -22.37
N ALA A 597 6.20 10.27 -22.35
CA ALA A 597 6.53 11.35 -23.27
C ALA A 597 6.55 10.91 -24.75
N SER A 598 6.66 9.61 -25.01
CA SER A 598 6.53 9.02 -26.35
C SER A 598 5.08 8.86 -26.82
N GLY A 599 4.10 9.33 -26.02
CA GLY A 599 2.69 9.38 -26.42
C GLY A 599 1.94 8.06 -26.21
N LEU A 600 2.32 7.24 -25.23
CA LEU A 600 1.63 6.00 -24.87
C LEU A 600 0.93 6.14 -23.52
N VAL A 601 -0.18 5.40 -23.35
CA VAL A 601 -0.83 5.13 -22.06
C VAL A 601 -0.91 3.63 -21.86
N PHE A 602 -0.33 3.14 -20.76
CA PHE A 602 -0.36 1.74 -20.35
C PHE A 602 -1.40 1.48 -19.28
N PHE A 603 -2.14 0.37 -19.36
CA PHE A 603 -3.16 -0.02 -18.38
C PHE A 603 -3.50 -1.51 -18.46
N GLY A 604 -3.99 -2.08 -17.34
CA GLY A 604 -4.61 -3.40 -17.33
C GLY A 604 -6.09 -3.30 -17.69
N GLU A 605 -6.57 -4.14 -18.59
CA GLU A 605 -7.92 -4.14 -19.14
C GLU A 605 -8.76 -5.27 -18.50
N ASN A 606 -10.09 -5.09 -18.45
CA ASN A 606 -11.02 -6.00 -17.75
C ASN A 606 -11.04 -7.44 -18.29
N SER A 607 -10.73 -7.66 -19.58
CA SER A 607 -10.66 -9.00 -20.16
C SER A 607 -9.46 -9.80 -19.69
N GLY A 608 -8.51 -9.16 -18.99
CA GLY A 608 -7.27 -9.77 -18.51
C GLY A 608 -6.05 -9.45 -19.37
N SER A 609 -6.18 -8.53 -20.33
CA SER A 609 -5.07 -8.07 -21.19
C SER A 609 -4.33 -6.89 -20.56
N PHE A 610 -3.02 -6.80 -20.78
CA PHE A 610 -2.23 -5.60 -20.55
C PHE A 610 -2.09 -4.84 -21.85
N MET A 611 -2.40 -3.56 -21.85
CA MET A 611 -2.54 -2.76 -23.06
C MET A 611 -1.69 -1.51 -23.09
N ALA A 612 -1.37 -1.04 -24.30
CA ALA A 612 -0.87 0.29 -24.57
C ALA A 612 -1.75 0.96 -25.65
N ALA A 613 -2.20 2.18 -25.35
CA ALA A 613 -2.97 3.00 -26.26
C ALA A 613 -2.22 4.29 -26.63
N ASP A 614 -2.59 4.87 -27.75
CA ASP A 614 -2.17 6.21 -28.17
C ASP A 614 -2.75 7.26 -27.21
N ALA A 615 -1.89 8.06 -26.62
CA ALA A 615 -2.26 9.08 -25.62
C ALA A 615 -3.15 10.19 -26.20
N ASP A 616 -3.06 10.49 -27.50
CA ASP A 616 -3.81 11.57 -28.12
C ASP A 616 -5.27 11.21 -28.43
N ASN A 617 -5.55 9.91 -28.71
CA ASN A 617 -6.85 9.50 -29.27
C ASN A 617 -7.41 8.18 -28.73
N GLY A 618 -6.69 7.50 -27.83
CA GLY A 618 -7.12 6.24 -27.21
C GLY A 618 -7.04 5.00 -28.12
N LYS A 619 -6.46 5.08 -29.34
CA LYS A 619 -6.30 3.92 -30.22
C LYS A 619 -5.37 2.90 -29.58
N VAL A 620 -5.83 1.65 -29.43
CA VAL A 620 -4.99 0.55 -28.94
C VAL A 620 -3.90 0.24 -29.96
N LEU A 621 -2.64 0.28 -29.50
CA LEU A 621 -1.44 0.05 -30.30
C LEU A 621 -0.77 -1.29 -29.99
N TRP A 622 -1.02 -1.82 -28.80
CA TRP A 622 -0.45 -3.08 -28.33
C TRP A 622 -1.33 -3.72 -27.26
N GLU A 623 -1.39 -5.04 -27.28
CA GLU A 623 -2.13 -5.86 -26.35
C GLU A 623 -1.33 -7.13 -26.01
N PHE A 624 -1.28 -7.49 -24.74
CA PHE A 624 -0.76 -8.76 -24.26
C PHE A 624 -1.81 -9.48 -23.42
N PRO A 625 -2.39 -10.61 -23.89
CA PRO A 625 -3.42 -11.35 -23.18
C PRO A 625 -2.79 -12.16 -22.04
N ALA A 626 -2.67 -11.55 -20.86
CA ALA A 626 -2.12 -12.18 -19.66
C ALA A 626 -3.12 -13.08 -18.94
N ASN A 627 -4.42 -12.92 -19.21
CA ASN A 627 -5.53 -13.61 -18.52
C ASN A 627 -5.49 -13.42 -16.99
N GLN A 628 -5.14 -12.21 -16.54
CA GLN A 628 -4.99 -11.88 -15.13
C GLN A 628 -6.00 -10.82 -14.68
N GLY A 629 -6.41 -10.90 -13.41
CA GLY A 629 -7.08 -9.79 -12.75
C GLY A 629 -6.07 -8.70 -12.38
N TRP A 630 -6.31 -7.46 -12.80
CA TRP A 630 -5.43 -6.34 -12.55
C TRP A 630 -5.88 -5.55 -11.32
N ARG A 631 -4.97 -5.37 -10.35
CA ARG A 631 -5.17 -4.50 -9.20
C ARG A 631 -3.98 -3.58 -8.94
N ALA A 632 -2.88 -3.78 -9.66
CA ALA A 632 -1.68 -2.96 -9.58
C ALA A 632 -1.64 -1.91 -10.69
N SER A 633 -0.80 -0.90 -10.52
CA SER A 633 -0.57 0.14 -11.51
C SER A 633 0.74 -0.10 -12.28
N PRO A 634 0.79 0.15 -13.60
CA PRO A 634 2.01 -0.01 -14.37
C PRO A 634 3.07 1.01 -13.97
N MET A 635 4.35 0.64 -14.11
CA MET A 635 5.51 1.47 -13.86
C MET A 635 6.60 1.20 -14.92
N THR A 636 7.61 2.07 -15.01
CA THR A 636 8.69 1.93 -15.99
C THR A 636 10.02 2.41 -15.42
N TYR A 637 11.10 1.80 -15.88
CA TYR A 637 12.46 2.12 -15.47
C TYR A 637 13.46 1.82 -16.59
N MET A 638 14.66 2.38 -16.50
CA MET A 638 15.79 1.99 -17.34
C MET A 638 16.75 1.12 -16.54
N PHE A 639 17.11 -0.01 -17.11
CA PHE A 639 18.12 -0.89 -16.57
C PHE A 639 19.03 -1.39 -17.69
N ASP A 640 20.33 -1.19 -17.55
CA ASP A 640 21.33 -1.65 -18.53
C ASP A 640 21.02 -1.20 -19.96
N ASN A 641 20.72 0.10 -20.12
CA ASN A 641 20.34 0.76 -21.39
C ASN A 641 19.03 0.27 -22.02
N ARG A 642 18.22 -0.47 -21.32
CA ARG A 642 16.92 -0.98 -21.78
C ARG A 642 15.79 -0.43 -20.93
N GLN A 643 14.76 0.07 -21.58
CA GLN A 643 13.53 0.46 -20.92
C GLN A 643 12.65 -0.79 -20.66
N TYR A 644 12.18 -0.89 -19.43
CA TYR A 644 11.22 -1.89 -18.99
C TYR A 644 9.90 -1.22 -18.61
N VAL A 645 8.80 -1.90 -18.88
CA VAL A 645 7.48 -1.60 -18.32
C VAL A 645 7.08 -2.79 -17.46
N ALA A 646 6.72 -2.56 -16.21
CA ALA A 646 6.34 -3.63 -15.28
C ALA A 646 4.99 -3.35 -14.61
N ILE A 647 4.29 -4.43 -14.24
CA ILE A 647 2.99 -4.38 -13.57
C ILE A 647 2.77 -5.63 -12.72
N GLY A 648 2.03 -5.49 -11.61
CA GLY A 648 1.49 -6.63 -10.87
C GLY A 648 0.32 -7.25 -11.64
N ALA A 649 0.41 -8.55 -11.91
CA ALA A 649 -0.54 -9.36 -12.68
C ALA A 649 -1.01 -10.54 -11.82
N GLY A 650 -2.20 -10.47 -11.23
CA GLY A 650 -2.63 -11.44 -10.23
C GLY A 650 -1.65 -11.48 -9.05
N THR A 651 -0.98 -12.61 -8.81
CA THR A 651 0.04 -12.78 -7.77
C THR A 651 1.48 -12.67 -8.30
N SER A 652 1.66 -12.18 -9.52
CA SER A 652 2.98 -12.12 -10.18
C SER A 652 3.32 -10.69 -10.59
N ILE A 653 4.62 -10.39 -10.68
CA ILE A 653 5.13 -9.22 -11.38
C ILE A 653 5.54 -9.67 -12.78
N MET A 654 5.08 -8.95 -13.80
CA MET A 654 5.50 -9.12 -15.19
C MET A 654 6.28 -7.89 -15.65
N ALA A 655 7.44 -8.10 -16.24
CA ALA A 655 8.26 -7.04 -16.83
C ALA A 655 8.39 -7.27 -18.33
N PHE A 656 8.17 -6.22 -19.08
CA PHE A 656 8.19 -6.19 -20.54
C PHE A 656 9.30 -5.27 -21.05
N ALA A 657 9.90 -5.62 -22.17
CA ALA A 657 10.85 -4.76 -22.88
C ALA A 657 10.85 -5.09 -24.37
N LEU A 658 11.46 -4.22 -25.17
CA LEU A 658 11.68 -4.52 -26.59
C LEU A 658 12.64 -5.70 -26.75
N PRO A 659 12.46 -6.55 -27.75
CA PRO A 659 13.48 -7.54 -28.14
C PRO A 659 14.83 -6.89 -28.45
N GLU A 660 15.89 -7.69 -28.37
CA GLU A 660 17.24 -7.30 -28.79
C GLU A 660 17.33 -7.13 -30.28
#